data_c8e74dac4a35c3233c844f54126aa11b
#
_entry.id   c8e74dac4a35c3233c844f54126aa11b
#
_cell.length_a   1.000
_cell.length_b   1.000
_cell.length_c   1.000
_cell.angle_alpha   90.00
_cell.angle_beta   90.00
_cell.angle_gamma   90.00
#
_symmetry.space_group_name_H-M   'P 1'
#
loop_
_entity.id
_entity.type
_entity.pdbx_description
1 polymer ?
#
loop_
_entity_poly.entity_id
_entity_poly.type
_entity_poly.pdbx_seq_one_letter_code
_entity_poly.pdbx_strand_id
1 'polypeptide(L)'
;MAEGEKLIPINIEDEMKSAYIDYSMSVIVSRALPDVRDGLKPVHRRVLYGMHELGVRSNTAHKKSARIVGEVLGKYHPHGDTSVYDTMVRMAQEWSLRYMLVDGQGNFGSVDGDSPAAMRYTEARMRKISEDMLADIDKETVDHRLNFDDTLEEPTVLPTRIPGLLVNGASGIAVGMATNMPPHNLTEVVEGTVAYIENNEIEIDELMQHIKAPDFPTGGTIYGYDGVKEAFHTGRGRIVMRGKANIEEVNGRESIIVNEIPYQVNKADMIKKTADLVNDKKLEGISTIRDESDRNGMRIVYVLKRDAIPNIVLNKLYKYTALQSSFSVNNIALVNGRPQLLNLKELIHHFVEHRHEVVVRRTKYELRKAEERAHILEGLIIASDNIDEVIALIRASSNAEEAREKLIERFELTEIQAKAIVEMRLRQLTGLEQDKLRAEYEELMKTIEDLKDILDKKERRMDIIKEELEEVKNKYGDERRSVIEYAGGDLSIEDMIPDEKVVITISHAGYIKRTSLTEYKTQHRGGVGQKASTTRNEDFLENLFVGTNHQYMIFFTQKGKCFWMRVYEIPEGSKTSKGRAIQNLINIEQDDKVMAFICTQDLKDEDYINSHYVIMATKKGQVKKTSLEQYSRPRTNGINAITIKEDDELLEAKLTTGESQVMLALKSGKAIRFEEAKTRPMGRNASGVRGIRLGNDSDEVIGMVAVNDMESDILVVSENGYGKRSSLEDYRITNRGGKGVKTISVTEKTGELVSIKNVSDDNDLMIINKSGIAIRMAVADLRVMGRATQGVKLINLKGNDSIAAVAKVMKDEEEEIITEDVDTTTPNEDGTTLDVNENEN
;
A
#
# COMPACT_ATOMS: atom_id res chain seq x y z
N MET A 1 1.32 43.28 -57.71
CA MET A 1 2.41 42.29 -57.47
C MET A 1 3.69 42.89 -58.03
N ALA A 2 4.75 42.97 -57.26
CA ALA A 2 6.02 43.51 -57.76
C ALA A 2 6.63 42.51 -58.76
N GLU A 3 7.21 43.00 -59.85
CA GLU A 3 7.89 42.17 -60.84
C GLU A 3 9.00 41.41 -60.16
N GLY A 4 8.90 40.05 -60.13
CA GLY A 4 9.89 39.16 -59.54
C GLY A 4 9.43 38.40 -58.27
N GLU A 5 8.21 38.59 -57.80
CA GLU A 5 7.64 37.89 -56.65
C GLU A 5 7.30 36.43 -57.00
N LYS A 6 8.04 35.48 -56.43
CA LYS A 6 7.83 34.03 -56.61
C LYS A 6 6.87 33.54 -55.52
N LEU A 7 5.60 33.35 -55.88
CA LEU A 7 4.63 32.74 -54.98
C LEU A 7 4.85 31.22 -54.92
N ILE A 8 5.19 30.73 -53.75
CA ILE A 8 5.30 29.29 -53.46
C ILE A 8 4.04 28.90 -52.67
N PRO A 9 3.11 28.12 -53.28
CA PRO A 9 1.96 27.65 -52.52
C PRO A 9 2.40 26.63 -51.48
N ILE A 10 2.10 26.91 -50.20
CA ILE A 10 2.36 26.00 -49.09
C ILE A 10 1.01 25.50 -48.60
N ASN A 11 0.84 24.17 -48.54
CA ASN A 11 -0.34 23.56 -47.98
C ASN A 11 -0.23 23.61 -46.46
N ILE A 12 -1.16 24.26 -45.78
CA ILE A 12 -1.16 24.43 -44.32
C ILE A 12 -1.18 23.08 -43.57
N GLU A 13 -1.83 22.06 -44.13
CA GLU A 13 -1.88 20.74 -43.53
C GLU A 13 -0.47 20.06 -43.50
N ASP A 14 0.28 20.20 -44.59
CA ASP A 14 1.61 19.61 -44.71
C ASP A 14 2.61 20.38 -43.84
N GLU A 15 2.51 21.69 -43.80
CA GLU A 15 3.34 22.52 -42.92
C GLU A 15 3.06 22.24 -41.44
N MET A 16 1.78 22.14 -41.07
CA MET A 16 1.41 21.79 -39.67
C MET A 16 1.89 20.40 -39.30
N LYS A 17 1.80 19.39 -40.18
CA LYS A 17 2.33 18.02 -39.91
C LYS A 17 3.82 18.05 -39.72
N SER A 18 4.56 18.72 -40.60
CA SER A 18 6.02 18.85 -40.49
C SER A 18 6.43 19.54 -39.20
N ALA A 19 5.86 20.70 -38.92
CA ALA A 19 6.16 21.47 -37.71
C ALA A 19 5.80 20.72 -36.43
N TYR A 20 4.70 19.94 -36.44
CA TYR A 20 4.31 19.12 -35.27
C TYR A 20 5.25 17.93 -35.06
N ILE A 21 5.70 17.30 -36.14
CA ILE A 21 6.69 16.21 -36.06
C ILE A 21 8.00 16.76 -35.52
N ASP A 22 8.51 17.87 -36.04
CA ASP A 22 9.75 18.50 -35.63
C ASP A 22 9.70 18.92 -34.15
N TYR A 23 8.58 19.54 -33.74
CA TYR A 23 8.34 19.88 -32.35
C TYR A 23 8.31 18.63 -31.46
N SER A 24 7.59 17.59 -31.85
CA SER A 24 7.47 16.33 -31.11
C SER A 24 8.81 15.66 -30.95
N MET A 25 9.61 15.58 -32.03
CA MET A 25 10.96 15.03 -31.98
C MET A 25 11.87 15.84 -31.05
N SER A 26 11.80 17.16 -31.11
CA SER A 26 12.58 18.03 -30.23
C SER A 26 12.20 17.83 -28.75
N VAL A 27 10.92 17.74 -28.43
CA VAL A 27 10.45 17.50 -27.05
C VAL A 27 10.87 16.12 -26.54
N ILE A 28 10.79 15.11 -27.39
CA ILE A 28 11.18 13.73 -27.03
C ILE A 28 12.69 13.63 -26.76
N VAL A 29 13.51 14.06 -27.75
CA VAL A 29 14.96 13.83 -27.72
C VAL A 29 15.71 14.86 -26.90
N SER A 30 15.26 16.15 -26.95
CA SER A 30 16.04 17.26 -26.40
C SER A 30 15.45 17.90 -25.13
N ARG A 31 14.36 17.36 -24.55
CA ARG A 31 13.72 18.00 -23.38
C ARG A 31 13.26 17.02 -22.32
N ALA A 32 12.35 16.06 -22.66
CA ALA A 32 11.56 15.36 -21.66
C ALA A 32 12.16 14.05 -21.20
N LEU A 33 12.86 13.30 -22.07
CA LEU A 33 13.37 11.98 -21.78
C LEU A 33 14.85 12.00 -21.36
N PRO A 34 15.25 11.15 -20.39
CA PRO A 34 16.64 10.99 -20.02
C PRO A 34 17.41 10.13 -21.02
N ASP A 35 18.71 10.34 -21.17
CA ASP A 35 19.59 9.40 -21.85
C ASP A 35 19.85 8.17 -20.95
N VAL A 36 19.81 6.98 -21.50
CA VAL A 36 19.97 5.73 -20.73
C VAL A 36 21.34 5.62 -20.07
N ARG A 37 22.37 6.23 -20.67
CA ARG A 37 23.78 6.13 -20.27
C ARG A 37 24.10 6.91 -18.98
N ASP A 38 23.66 8.18 -18.88
CA ASP A 38 23.92 9.04 -17.71
C ASP A 38 22.69 9.32 -16.84
N GLY A 39 21.49 8.98 -17.33
CA GLY A 39 20.23 9.19 -16.63
C GLY A 39 19.76 10.65 -16.59
N LEU A 40 20.39 11.54 -17.33
CA LEU A 40 20.14 12.95 -17.29
C LEU A 40 19.33 13.44 -18.49
N LYS A 41 18.44 14.39 -18.22
CA LYS A 41 17.85 15.21 -19.27
C LYS A 41 18.88 16.29 -19.70
N PRO A 42 18.73 16.88 -20.90
CA PRO A 42 19.67 17.92 -21.35
C PRO A 42 19.85 19.07 -20.37
N VAL A 43 18.78 19.54 -19.72
CA VAL A 43 18.88 20.63 -18.75
C VAL A 43 19.70 20.26 -17.50
N HIS A 44 19.55 19.04 -16.96
CA HIS A 44 20.35 18.55 -15.83
C HIS A 44 21.83 18.49 -16.20
N ARG A 45 22.14 17.93 -17.38
CA ARG A 45 23.49 17.80 -17.88
C ARG A 45 24.14 19.16 -18.06
N ARG A 46 23.43 20.14 -18.64
CA ARG A 46 23.90 21.51 -18.84
C ARG A 46 24.16 22.25 -17.54
N VAL A 47 23.32 22.02 -16.50
CA VAL A 47 23.55 22.62 -15.17
C VAL A 47 24.85 22.10 -14.54
N LEU A 48 25.05 20.77 -14.55
CA LEU A 48 26.27 20.17 -13.99
C LEU A 48 27.50 20.55 -14.79
N TYR A 49 27.42 20.57 -16.11
CA TYR A 49 28.53 21.00 -16.98
C TYR A 49 28.85 22.49 -16.80
N GLY A 50 27.83 23.35 -16.72
CA GLY A 50 28.04 24.79 -16.45
C GLY A 50 28.65 25.04 -15.06
N MET A 51 28.29 24.25 -14.04
CA MET A 51 28.96 24.33 -12.73
C MET A 51 30.43 23.88 -12.81
N HIS A 52 30.72 22.85 -13.60
CA HIS A 52 32.08 22.36 -13.83
C HIS A 52 32.96 23.45 -14.49
N GLU A 53 32.46 24.05 -15.57
CA GLU A 53 33.15 25.15 -16.28
C GLU A 53 33.41 26.38 -15.39
N LEU A 54 32.43 26.71 -14.52
CA LEU A 54 32.61 27.80 -13.53
C LEU A 54 33.55 27.44 -12.37
N GLY A 55 34.05 26.20 -12.29
CA GLY A 55 34.87 25.72 -11.19
C GLY A 55 34.11 25.64 -9.85
N VAL A 56 32.77 25.48 -9.87
CA VAL A 56 31.92 25.43 -8.67
C VAL A 56 31.87 24.00 -8.16
N ARG A 57 32.97 23.54 -7.57
CA ARG A 57 33.17 22.17 -7.09
C ARG A 57 32.75 22.01 -5.62
N SER A 58 32.64 20.76 -5.14
CA SER A 58 32.22 20.42 -3.78
C SER A 58 33.11 21.02 -2.67
N ASN A 59 34.39 21.24 -2.97
CA ASN A 59 35.38 21.79 -2.06
C ASN A 59 35.55 23.31 -2.20
N THR A 60 34.82 23.97 -3.09
CA THR A 60 34.83 25.44 -3.25
C THR A 60 33.69 26.11 -2.50
N ALA A 61 33.77 27.43 -2.31
CA ALA A 61 32.67 28.20 -1.74
C ALA A 61 31.44 28.16 -2.64
N HIS A 62 30.24 28.12 -2.03
CA HIS A 62 28.99 28.28 -2.73
C HIS A 62 28.96 29.55 -3.58
N LYS A 63 28.30 29.50 -4.71
CA LYS A 63 28.06 30.66 -5.59
C LYS A 63 26.60 30.97 -5.65
N LYS A 64 26.22 32.26 -5.86
CA LYS A 64 24.83 32.64 -6.06
C LYS A 64 24.19 31.82 -7.17
N SER A 65 23.03 31.27 -6.93
CA SER A 65 22.28 30.47 -7.92
C SER A 65 22.07 31.23 -9.22
N ALA A 66 21.82 32.54 -9.13
CA ALA A 66 21.67 33.40 -10.29
C ALA A 66 22.92 33.44 -11.21
N ARG A 67 24.13 33.27 -10.67
CA ARG A 67 25.36 33.19 -11.46
C ARG A 67 25.45 31.89 -12.25
N ILE A 68 25.07 30.78 -11.62
CA ILE A 68 25.05 29.43 -12.26
C ILE A 68 23.99 29.41 -13.35
N VAL A 69 22.78 29.87 -13.03
CA VAL A 69 21.66 29.94 -13.98
C VAL A 69 22.04 30.85 -15.18
N GLY A 70 22.65 32.02 -14.92
CA GLY A 70 23.11 32.94 -15.98
C GLY A 70 24.14 32.31 -16.91
N GLU A 71 25.11 31.55 -16.37
CA GLU A 71 26.11 30.82 -17.17
C GLU A 71 25.48 29.78 -18.09
N VAL A 72 24.55 28.97 -17.54
CA VAL A 72 23.84 27.91 -18.30
C VAL A 72 22.96 28.50 -19.40
N LEU A 73 22.22 29.59 -19.10
CA LEU A 73 21.36 30.28 -20.08
C LEU A 73 22.16 30.91 -21.19
N GLY A 74 23.22 31.60 -20.83
CA GLY A 74 24.07 32.35 -21.80
C GLY A 74 24.84 31.44 -22.73
N LYS A 75 25.20 30.22 -22.31
CA LYS A 75 26.09 29.37 -23.08
C LYS A 75 25.44 28.13 -23.68
N TYR A 76 24.45 27.52 -22.99
CA TYR A 76 23.99 26.18 -23.35
C TYR A 76 22.46 25.99 -23.46
N HIS A 77 21.66 26.77 -22.72
CA HIS A 77 20.23 26.49 -22.60
C HIS A 77 19.34 27.72 -22.94
N PRO A 78 18.94 27.91 -24.21
CA PRO A 78 18.23 29.11 -24.68
C PRO A 78 16.73 29.08 -24.32
N HIS A 79 16.40 28.94 -23.02
CA HIS A 79 15.04 28.89 -22.50
C HIS A 79 14.87 29.79 -21.27
N GLY A 80 13.71 29.79 -20.62
CA GLY A 80 13.44 30.62 -19.44
C GLY A 80 14.33 30.24 -18.23
N ASP A 81 14.72 31.25 -17.46
CA ASP A 81 15.56 31.12 -16.26
C ASP A 81 14.94 30.23 -15.17
N THR A 82 13.61 30.29 -15.02
CA THR A 82 12.88 29.45 -14.08
C THR A 82 13.07 27.96 -14.36
N SER A 83 13.13 27.54 -15.62
CA SER A 83 13.32 26.13 -15.96
C SER A 83 14.66 25.58 -15.50
N VAL A 84 15.73 26.37 -15.61
CA VAL A 84 17.08 26.04 -15.16
C VAL A 84 17.16 26.08 -13.64
N TYR A 85 16.61 27.14 -13.01
CA TYR A 85 16.62 27.31 -11.58
C TYR A 85 15.84 26.20 -10.87
N ASP A 86 14.62 25.92 -11.30
CA ASP A 86 13.78 24.85 -10.72
C ASP A 86 14.42 23.46 -10.87
N THR A 87 15.10 23.22 -11.98
CA THR A 87 15.89 22.00 -12.17
C THR A 87 17.03 21.89 -11.15
N MET A 88 17.79 22.96 -10.98
CA MET A 88 18.88 23.01 -9.99
C MET A 88 18.33 22.84 -8.56
N VAL A 89 17.20 23.47 -8.25
CA VAL A 89 16.52 23.33 -6.95
C VAL A 89 16.16 21.89 -6.68
N ARG A 90 15.53 21.19 -7.63
CA ARG A 90 15.16 19.77 -7.47
C ARG A 90 16.38 18.88 -7.25
N MET A 91 17.52 19.19 -7.88
CA MET A 91 18.77 18.44 -7.67
C MET A 91 19.38 18.65 -6.27
N ALA A 92 18.94 19.66 -5.51
CA ALA A 92 19.36 19.95 -4.15
C ALA A 92 18.36 19.49 -3.08
N GLN A 93 17.18 18.98 -3.46
CA GLN A 93 16.11 18.57 -2.52
C GLN A 93 16.26 17.10 -2.14
N GLU A 94 16.38 16.82 -0.85
CA GLU A 94 16.54 15.46 -0.31
C GLU A 94 15.29 14.56 -0.41
N TRP A 95 14.11 15.15 -0.59
CA TRP A 95 12.85 14.44 -0.83
C TRP A 95 12.53 14.24 -2.31
N SER A 96 13.31 14.89 -3.22
CA SER A 96 13.13 14.78 -4.67
C SER A 96 14.09 13.80 -5.30
N LEU A 97 15.37 13.79 -4.90
CA LEU A 97 16.41 12.87 -5.39
C LEU A 97 16.89 11.96 -4.27
N ARG A 98 17.07 10.68 -4.57
CA ARG A 98 17.63 9.71 -3.62
C ARG A 98 19.09 10.05 -3.28
N TYR A 99 19.85 10.50 -4.27
CA TYR A 99 21.21 11.01 -4.14
C TYR A 99 21.29 12.40 -4.78
N MET A 100 21.37 13.42 -3.93
CA MET A 100 21.41 14.82 -4.39
C MET A 100 22.67 15.12 -5.20
N LEU A 101 22.50 15.88 -6.29
CA LEU A 101 23.60 16.28 -7.17
C LEU A 101 24.12 17.70 -6.88
N VAL A 102 23.30 18.51 -6.25
CA VAL A 102 23.61 19.90 -5.91
C VAL A 102 23.59 20.07 -4.39
N ASP A 103 24.57 20.80 -3.86
CA ASP A 103 24.63 21.25 -2.48
C ASP A 103 24.13 22.68 -2.40
N GLY A 104 22.92 22.85 -1.87
CA GLY A 104 22.23 24.14 -1.78
C GLY A 104 22.37 24.78 -0.41
N GLN A 105 22.55 26.11 -0.38
CA GLN A 105 22.53 26.93 0.82
C GLN A 105 21.44 28.00 0.72
N GLY A 106 20.56 28.03 1.70
CA GLY A 106 19.37 28.88 1.72
C GLY A 106 18.07 28.09 1.67
N ASN A 107 16.99 28.76 1.27
CA ASN A 107 15.67 28.12 1.16
C ASN A 107 15.48 27.53 -0.24
N PHE A 108 15.52 26.20 -0.34
CA PHE A 108 15.27 25.41 -1.54
C PHE A 108 13.87 24.76 -1.56
N GLY A 109 12.92 25.31 -0.80
CA GLY A 109 11.57 24.77 -0.67
C GLY A 109 11.44 23.79 0.50
N SER A 110 10.28 23.18 0.63
CA SER A 110 9.97 22.18 1.65
C SER A 110 9.09 21.04 1.11
N VAL A 111 8.98 19.98 1.88
CA VAL A 111 8.06 18.85 1.59
C VAL A 111 6.58 19.27 1.69
N ASP A 112 6.29 20.43 2.27
CA ASP A 112 4.97 21.06 2.30
C ASP A 112 4.59 21.76 0.99
N GLY A 113 5.50 21.79 0.03
CA GLY A 113 5.27 22.43 -1.26
C GLY A 113 5.59 23.93 -1.27
N ASP A 114 6.29 24.43 -0.27
CA ASP A 114 6.78 25.80 -0.27
C ASP A 114 7.74 26.02 -1.43
N SER A 115 7.58 27.14 -2.10
CA SER A 115 8.45 27.52 -3.20
C SER A 115 9.86 27.87 -2.69
N PRO A 116 10.91 27.58 -3.48
CA PRO A 116 12.25 28.04 -3.15
C PRO A 116 12.33 29.57 -3.14
N ALA A 117 13.27 30.13 -2.39
CA ALA A 117 13.57 31.55 -2.47
C ALA A 117 14.10 31.92 -3.87
N ALA A 118 13.94 33.15 -4.29
CA ALA A 118 14.43 33.61 -5.59
C ALA A 118 15.95 33.37 -5.71
N MET A 119 16.44 33.05 -6.90
CA MET A 119 17.84 32.64 -7.20
C MET A 119 18.89 33.64 -6.78
N ARG A 120 18.52 34.93 -6.54
CA ARG A 120 19.43 35.96 -6.01
C ARG A 120 19.76 35.76 -4.51
N TYR A 121 18.93 35.01 -3.78
CA TYR A 121 19.11 34.75 -2.34
C TYR A 121 19.78 33.41 -2.06
N THR A 122 19.55 32.41 -2.88
CA THR A 122 20.09 31.05 -2.72
C THR A 122 21.51 30.96 -3.29
N GLU A 123 22.27 30.02 -2.75
CA GLU A 123 23.61 29.68 -3.22
C GLU A 123 23.75 28.20 -3.44
N ALA A 124 24.56 27.78 -4.39
CA ALA A 124 24.71 26.37 -4.73
C ALA A 124 26.17 26.05 -5.14
N ARG A 125 26.52 24.77 -5.03
CA ARG A 125 27.72 24.14 -5.57
C ARG A 125 27.43 22.67 -5.90
N MET A 126 28.33 22.01 -6.61
CA MET A 126 28.19 20.56 -6.86
C MET A 126 28.34 19.75 -5.56
N ARG A 127 27.63 18.67 -5.45
CA ARG A 127 27.96 17.58 -4.53
C ARG A 127 29.13 16.77 -5.06
N LYS A 128 29.85 16.08 -4.19
CA LYS A 128 31.00 15.24 -4.57
C LYS A 128 30.61 14.13 -5.56
N ILE A 129 29.42 13.56 -5.42
CA ILE A 129 28.87 12.55 -6.34
C ILE A 129 28.74 13.08 -7.79
N SER A 130 28.43 14.37 -7.96
CA SER A 130 28.32 14.99 -9.29
C SER A 130 29.69 15.18 -9.95
N GLU A 131 30.75 15.32 -9.17
CA GLU A 131 32.13 15.38 -9.70
C GLU A 131 32.53 14.00 -10.27
N ASP A 132 32.11 12.90 -9.63
CA ASP A 132 32.34 11.55 -10.16
C ASP A 132 31.51 11.25 -11.42
N MET A 133 30.38 11.97 -11.64
CA MET A 133 29.63 11.91 -12.91
C MET A 133 30.35 12.67 -14.05
N LEU A 134 31.18 13.67 -13.72
CA LEU A 134 31.95 14.47 -14.67
C LEU A 134 33.43 14.02 -14.77
N ALA A 135 33.81 12.97 -14.02
CA ALA A 135 35.17 12.48 -13.98
C ALA A 135 35.65 12.12 -15.38
N ASP A 136 36.86 12.54 -15.71
CA ASP A 136 37.51 12.28 -17.00
C ASP A 136 36.85 12.95 -18.24
N ILE A 137 35.97 13.96 -18.06
CA ILE A 137 35.33 14.66 -19.19
C ILE A 137 36.32 15.36 -20.10
N ASP A 138 37.44 15.80 -19.55
CA ASP A 138 38.53 16.48 -20.28
C ASP A 138 39.46 15.53 -21.07
N LYS A 139 39.16 14.20 -21.01
CA LYS A 139 39.95 13.16 -21.65
C LYS A 139 39.30 12.59 -22.91
N GLU A 140 38.51 13.35 -23.63
CA GLU A 140 37.81 12.96 -24.86
C GLU A 140 36.95 11.68 -24.69
N THR A 141 36.40 11.47 -23.49
CA THR A 141 35.69 10.26 -23.13
C THR A 141 34.28 10.17 -23.72
N VAL A 142 33.70 11.33 -24.06
CA VAL A 142 32.35 11.45 -24.63
C VAL A 142 32.35 12.39 -25.80
N ASP A 143 31.33 12.26 -26.67
CA ASP A 143 31.16 13.17 -27.81
C ASP A 143 30.63 14.52 -27.34
N HIS A 144 31.12 15.57 -27.98
CA HIS A 144 30.65 16.93 -27.83
C HIS A 144 29.87 17.36 -29.08
N ARG A 145 28.95 18.28 -28.94
CA ARG A 145 28.22 18.94 -30.03
C ARG A 145 28.25 20.45 -29.82
N LEU A 146 28.07 21.19 -30.88
CA LEU A 146 27.92 22.63 -30.82
C LEU A 146 26.67 23.02 -30.01
N ASN A 147 26.75 24.10 -29.26
CA ASN A 147 25.65 24.71 -28.56
C ASN A 147 24.66 25.37 -29.54
N PHE A 148 23.64 26.06 -29.01
CA PHE A 148 22.55 26.65 -29.79
C PHE A 148 22.96 27.75 -30.77
N ASP A 149 24.13 28.40 -30.57
CA ASP A 149 24.66 29.49 -31.41
C ASP A 149 25.98 29.12 -32.12
N ASP A 150 26.36 27.86 -32.07
CA ASP A 150 27.56 27.29 -32.69
C ASP A 150 28.89 27.91 -32.22
N THR A 151 28.91 28.59 -31.07
CA THR A 151 30.11 29.24 -30.53
C THR A 151 30.90 28.38 -29.56
N LEU A 152 30.24 27.44 -28.87
CA LEU A 152 30.82 26.57 -27.84
C LEU A 152 30.39 25.13 -28.05
N GLU A 153 31.13 24.22 -27.41
CA GLU A 153 30.77 22.81 -27.40
C GLU A 153 30.16 22.41 -26.05
N GLU A 154 29.18 21.52 -26.09
CA GLU A 154 28.57 20.88 -24.91
C GLU A 154 28.66 19.36 -25.03
N PRO A 155 28.82 18.61 -23.92
CA PRO A 155 28.83 17.15 -23.97
C PRO A 155 27.45 16.60 -24.29
N THR A 156 27.38 15.58 -25.15
CA THR A 156 26.13 14.89 -25.50
C THR A 156 25.65 14.00 -24.36
N VAL A 157 26.58 13.46 -23.57
CA VAL A 157 26.35 12.60 -22.39
C VAL A 157 27.51 12.83 -21.41
N LEU A 158 27.32 12.56 -20.12
CA LEU A 158 28.40 12.62 -19.14
C LEU A 158 29.14 11.27 -19.04
N PRO A 159 30.47 11.26 -18.79
CA PRO A 159 31.26 10.04 -18.59
C PRO A 159 31.04 9.47 -17.17
N THR A 160 29.80 9.33 -16.75
CA THR A 160 29.43 9.03 -15.37
C THR A 160 29.96 7.66 -14.89
N ARG A 161 30.52 7.61 -13.68
CA ARG A 161 30.84 6.37 -12.96
C ARG A 161 29.65 5.81 -12.19
N ILE A 162 28.55 6.56 -12.13
CA ILE A 162 27.37 6.27 -11.32
C ILE A 162 26.21 5.90 -12.25
N PRO A 163 25.49 4.79 -12.00
CA PRO A 163 24.31 4.40 -12.77
C PRO A 163 23.11 5.32 -12.48
N GLY A 164 23.22 6.59 -12.90
CA GLY A 164 22.37 7.69 -12.50
C GLY A 164 20.88 7.48 -12.75
N LEU A 165 20.55 6.79 -13.87
CA LEU A 165 19.17 6.52 -14.23
C LEU A 165 18.45 5.58 -13.25
N LEU A 166 19.13 4.52 -12.79
CA LEU A 166 18.59 3.60 -11.79
C LEU A 166 18.60 4.22 -10.38
N VAL A 167 19.69 4.93 -10.02
CA VAL A 167 19.90 5.42 -8.67
C VAL A 167 18.95 6.58 -8.31
N ASN A 168 18.75 7.53 -9.22
CA ASN A 168 17.89 8.70 -8.99
C ASN A 168 16.53 8.62 -9.72
N GLY A 169 16.41 7.70 -10.66
CA GLY A 169 15.22 7.63 -11.50
C GLY A 169 15.08 8.84 -12.43
N ALA A 170 13.96 8.93 -13.10
CA ALA A 170 13.59 10.08 -13.92
C ALA A 170 12.07 10.14 -14.13
N SER A 171 11.50 11.34 -14.21
CA SER A 171 10.11 11.54 -14.61
C SER A 171 10.01 12.63 -15.66
N GLY A 172 9.18 12.44 -16.68
CA GLY A 172 9.00 13.43 -17.75
C GLY A 172 7.84 13.11 -18.66
N ILE A 173 7.22 14.16 -19.19
CA ILE A 173 6.09 14.05 -20.13
C ILE A 173 6.55 14.59 -21.47
N ALA A 174 6.55 13.74 -22.49
CA ALA A 174 6.85 14.06 -23.88
C ALA A 174 5.56 14.02 -24.71
N VAL A 175 5.67 14.25 -26.01
CA VAL A 175 4.55 14.12 -26.93
C VAL A 175 4.29 12.63 -27.21
N GLY A 176 3.10 12.16 -26.88
CA GLY A 176 2.69 10.76 -27.10
C GLY A 176 3.27 9.72 -26.14
N MET A 177 4.17 10.11 -25.23
CA MET A 177 4.78 9.20 -24.25
C MET A 177 5.21 9.93 -22.98
N ALA A 178 5.37 9.19 -21.90
CA ALA A 178 5.91 9.69 -20.64
C ALA A 178 6.88 8.68 -20.03
N THR A 179 7.88 9.16 -19.34
CA THR A 179 8.76 8.32 -18.51
C THR A 179 8.48 8.57 -17.04
N ASN A 180 8.53 7.52 -16.23
CA ASN A 180 8.42 7.59 -14.79
C ASN A 180 9.20 6.42 -14.17
N MET A 181 10.47 6.65 -13.91
CA MET A 181 11.39 5.66 -13.37
C MET A 181 11.61 5.91 -11.89
N PRO A 182 11.46 4.89 -11.05
CA PRO A 182 11.70 5.02 -9.62
C PRO A 182 13.20 5.05 -9.30
N PRO A 183 13.63 5.73 -8.22
CA PRO A 183 14.98 5.66 -7.71
C PRO A 183 15.24 4.33 -6.99
N HIS A 184 16.54 3.94 -6.89
CA HIS A 184 16.98 2.71 -6.23
C HIS A 184 18.17 2.97 -5.31
N ASN A 185 18.43 2.05 -4.39
CA ASN A 185 19.59 2.10 -3.50
C ASN A 185 20.89 1.88 -4.28
N LEU A 186 21.88 2.75 -4.07
CA LEU A 186 23.14 2.71 -4.81
C LEU A 186 23.92 1.42 -4.57
N THR A 187 23.98 0.96 -3.32
CA THR A 187 24.67 -0.29 -2.96
C THR A 187 24.06 -1.48 -3.72
N GLU A 188 22.74 -1.61 -3.71
CA GLU A 188 22.01 -2.67 -4.44
C GLU A 188 22.25 -2.60 -5.95
N VAL A 189 22.21 -1.39 -6.53
CA VAL A 189 22.42 -1.19 -7.98
C VAL A 189 23.86 -1.53 -8.37
N VAL A 190 24.85 -1.14 -7.58
CA VAL A 190 26.25 -1.50 -7.84
C VAL A 190 26.44 -3.01 -7.75
N GLU A 191 25.92 -3.67 -6.71
CA GLU A 191 26.02 -5.13 -6.56
C GLU A 191 25.34 -5.87 -7.73
N GLY A 192 24.16 -5.44 -8.16
CA GLY A 192 23.49 -5.99 -9.33
C GLY A 192 24.26 -5.75 -10.64
N THR A 193 24.90 -4.57 -10.79
CA THR A 193 25.72 -4.24 -11.95
C THR A 193 26.99 -5.09 -11.99
N VAL A 194 27.65 -5.30 -10.86
CA VAL A 194 28.82 -6.19 -10.74
C VAL A 194 28.44 -7.63 -11.07
N ALA A 195 27.31 -8.13 -10.54
CA ALA A 195 26.81 -9.47 -10.87
C ALA A 195 26.52 -9.62 -12.37
N TYR A 196 25.98 -8.58 -13.02
CA TYR A 196 25.79 -8.57 -14.48
C TYR A 196 27.13 -8.59 -15.25
N ILE A 197 28.15 -7.85 -14.80
CA ILE A 197 29.49 -7.85 -15.43
C ILE A 197 30.12 -9.24 -15.33
N GLU A 198 29.95 -9.96 -14.23
CA GLU A 198 30.47 -11.31 -14.01
C GLU A 198 29.73 -12.37 -14.84
N ASN A 199 28.43 -12.18 -15.02
CA ASN A 199 27.59 -13.07 -15.83
C ASN A 199 26.59 -12.26 -16.67
N ASN A 200 26.93 -12.00 -17.93
CA ASN A 200 26.06 -11.24 -18.84
C ASN A 200 24.73 -11.95 -19.17
N GLU A 201 24.66 -13.28 -18.95
CA GLU A 201 23.45 -14.06 -19.17
C GLU A 201 22.54 -14.16 -17.93
N ILE A 202 22.90 -13.45 -16.84
CA ILE A 202 22.13 -13.43 -15.59
C ILE A 202 20.66 -13.09 -15.87
N GLU A 203 19.74 -13.85 -15.28
CA GLU A 203 18.31 -13.61 -15.42
C GLU A 203 17.82 -12.46 -14.51
N ILE A 204 16.69 -11.85 -14.87
CA ILE A 204 16.14 -10.72 -14.11
C ILE A 204 15.80 -11.14 -12.67
N ASP A 205 15.26 -12.34 -12.46
CA ASP A 205 14.94 -12.85 -11.11
C ASP A 205 16.20 -13.02 -10.23
N GLU A 206 17.36 -13.29 -10.81
CA GLU A 206 18.64 -13.33 -10.10
C GLU A 206 19.15 -11.92 -9.79
N LEU A 207 19.02 -10.97 -10.74
CA LEU A 207 19.33 -9.56 -10.50
C LEU A 207 18.47 -8.97 -9.38
N MET A 208 17.23 -9.42 -9.22
CA MET A 208 16.32 -9.01 -8.14
C MET A 208 16.78 -9.49 -6.75
N GLN A 209 17.71 -10.43 -6.64
CA GLN A 209 18.33 -10.79 -5.36
C GLN A 209 19.27 -9.68 -4.87
N HIS A 210 19.89 -8.95 -5.78
CA HIS A 210 20.75 -7.79 -5.50
C HIS A 210 19.92 -6.50 -5.45
N ILE A 211 19.14 -6.19 -6.48
CA ILE A 211 18.29 -5.00 -6.58
C ILE A 211 16.86 -5.40 -6.19
N LYS A 212 16.55 -5.29 -4.91
CA LYS A 212 15.32 -5.86 -4.35
C LYS A 212 14.06 -5.11 -4.79
N ALA A 213 14.07 -3.80 -4.78
CA ALA A 213 12.95 -2.93 -5.14
C ALA A 213 13.42 -1.48 -5.26
N PRO A 214 12.61 -0.55 -5.78
CA PRO A 214 12.87 0.88 -5.66
C PRO A 214 13.13 1.31 -4.22
N ASP A 215 13.91 2.37 -4.05
CA ASP A 215 14.27 2.95 -2.76
C ASP A 215 14.00 4.46 -2.78
N PHE A 216 12.87 4.86 -2.24
CA PHE A 216 12.39 6.23 -2.33
C PHE A 216 13.08 7.15 -1.33
N PRO A 217 13.39 8.41 -1.71
CA PRO A 217 14.08 9.37 -0.83
C PRO A 217 13.30 9.68 0.45
N THR A 218 11.97 9.63 0.41
CA THR A 218 11.08 9.87 1.56
C THR A 218 10.84 8.63 2.42
N GLY A 219 11.49 7.50 2.13
CA GLY A 219 11.27 6.24 2.85
C GLY A 219 9.93 5.58 2.53
N GLY A 220 9.16 5.29 3.56
CA GLY A 220 7.87 4.60 3.46
C GLY A 220 7.99 3.09 3.24
N THR A 221 6.86 2.46 2.99
CA THR A 221 6.75 1.01 2.77
C THR A 221 6.23 0.71 1.37
N ILE A 222 6.93 -0.13 0.63
CA ILE A 222 6.44 -0.74 -0.60
C ILE A 222 5.52 -1.88 -0.19
N TYR A 223 4.25 -1.79 -0.55
CA TYR A 223 3.21 -2.72 -0.13
C TYR A 223 2.80 -3.65 -1.28
N GLY A 224 3.16 -4.94 -1.15
CA GLY A 224 3.03 -5.92 -2.23
C GLY A 224 4.20 -5.88 -3.23
N TYR A 225 4.61 -7.04 -3.73
CA TYR A 225 5.81 -7.19 -4.55
C TYR A 225 5.53 -7.40 -6.05
N ASP A 226 4.31 -7.75 -6.41
CA ASP A 226 3.94 -8.09 -7.80
C ASP A 226 4.20 -6.93 -8.78
N GLY A 227 3.86 -5.69 -8.36
CA GLY A 227 4.11 -4.51 -9.18
C GLY A 227 5.60 -4.19 -9.37
N VAL A 228 6.47 -4.54 -8.41
CA VAL A 228 7.93 -4.42 -8.54
C VAL A 228 8.45 -5.45 -9.54
N LYS A 229 8.01 -6.70 -9.39
CA LYS A 229 8.38 -7.80 -10.29
C LYS A 229 7.97 -7.49 -11.73
N GLU A 230 6.74 -7.04 -11.94
CA GLU A 230 6.24 -6.64 -13.26
C GLU A 230 7.10 -5.51 -13.86
N ALA A 231 7.42 -4.47 -13.05
CA ALA A 231 8.23 -3.34 -13.48
C ALA A 231 9.64 -3.76 -13.91
N PHE A 232 10.29 -4.66 -13.18
CA PHE A 232 11.63 -5.12 -13.49
C PHE A 232 11.69 -6.01 -14.73
N HIS A 233 10.67 -6.85 -14.96
CA HIS A 233 10.61 -7.73 -16.16
C HIS A 233 10.17 -6.99 -17.42
N THR A 234 9.22 -6.06 -17.30
CA THR A 234 8.56 -5.46 -18.49
C THR A 234 8.87 -3.98 -18.72
N GLY A 235 9.53 -3.33 -17.77
CA GLY A 235 9.69 -1.87 -17.75
C GLY A 235 8.41 -1.11 -17.36
N ARG A 236 7.31 -1.80 -17.05
CA ARG A 236 6.04 -1.21 -16.58
C ARG A 236 5.53 -1.97 -15.37
N GLY A 237 4.93 -1.24 -14.43
CA GLY A 237 4.33 -1.85 -13.25
C GLY A 237 3.70 -0.80 -12.35
N ARG A 238 2.86 -1.23 -11.42
CA ARG A 238 2.24 -0.36 -10.42
C ARG A 238 2.72 -0.74 -9.04
N ILE A 239 3.52 0.12 -8.43
CA ILE A 239 4.06 -0.07 -7.08
C ILE A 239 3.19 0.70 -6.09
N VAL A 240 2.67 0.02 -5.08
CA VAL A 240 1.91 0.65 -4.00
C VAL A 240 2.86 1.08 -2.90
N MET A 241 2.80 2.36 -2.52
CA MET A 241 3.61 2.95 -1.46
C MET A 241 2.71 3.37 -0.31
N ARG A 242 3.10 3.05 0.92
CA ARG A 242 2.46 3.51 2.16
C ARG A 242 3.41 4.37 2.96
N GLY A 243 2.90 5.43 3.55
CA GLY A 243 3.61 6.17 4.59
C GLY A 243 3.81 5.29 5.83
N LYS A 244 4.89 5.54 6.57
CA LYS A 244 5.17 4.83 7.81
C LYS A 244 4.39 5.47 8.96
N ALA A 245 3.53 4.68 9.58
CA ALA A 245 2.68 5.12 10.66
C ALA A 245 2.82 4.18 11.86
N ASN A 246 2.89 4.77 13.06
CA ASN A 246 2.94 4.06 14.34
C ASN A 246 1.73 4.48 15.19
N ILE A 247 1.27 3.59 16.05
CA ILE A 247 0.22 3.89 17.03
C ILE A 247 0.92 4.12 18.37
N GLU A 248 0.71 5.29 18.95
CA GLU A 248 1.30 5.71 20.23
C GLU A 248 0.23 6.32 21.12
N GLU A 249 0.38 6.19 22.42
CA GLU A 249 -0.44 6.93 23.38
C GLU A 249 0.17 8.31 23.65
N VAL A 250 -0.54 9.38 23.27
CA VAL A 250 -0.12 10.76 23.48
C VAL A 250 -1.12 11.47 24.40
N ASN A 251 -0.67 11.88 25.59
CA ASN A 251 -1.49 12.56 26.60
C ASN A 251 -2.77 11.77 27.00
N GLY A 252 -2.64 10.45 27.18
CA GLY A 252 -3.76 9.58 27.58
C GLY A 252 -4.78 9.33 26.46
N ARG A 253 -4.39 9.51 25.20
CA ARG A 253 -5.19 9.20 24.01
C ARG A 253 -4.36 8.46 22.98
N GLU A 254 -4.93 7.43 22.40
CA GLU A 254 -4.33 6.77 21.24
C GLU A 254 -4.24 7.74 20.07
N SER A 255 -3.11 7.73 19.42
CA SER A 255 -2.80 8.62 18.30
C SER A 255 -2.03 7.85 17.22
N ILE A 256 -2.33 8.14 15.96
CA ILE A 256 -1.57 7.62 14.83
C ILE A 256 -0.52 8.67 14.49
N ILE A 257 0.75 8.27 14.56
CA ILE A 257 1.91 9.13 14.27
C ILE A 257 2.46 8.73 12.91
N VAL A 258 2.50 9.67 11.98
CA VAL A 258 3.08 9.45 10.65
C VAL A 258 4.44 10.13 10.61
N ASN A 259 5.49 9.33 10.38
CA ASN A 259 6.88 9.79 10.33
C ASN A 259 7.42 9.87 8.90
N GLU A 260 6.84 9.12 7.96
CA GLU A 260 7.23 9.11 6.56
C GLU A 260 5.98 9.11 5.68
N ILE A 261 6.02 9.85 4.58
CA ILE A 261 4.94 9.92 3.58
C ILE A 261 5.40 9.30 2.26
N PRO A 262 4.48 8.82 1.41
CA PRO A 262 4.84 8.29 0.11
C PRO A 262 5.56 9.32 -0.77
N TYR A 263 6.44 8.82 -1.63
CA TYR A 263 7.19 9.66 -2.57
C TYR A 263 6.29 10.51 -3.46
N GLN A 264 6.68 11.76 -3.70
CA GLN A 264 5.94 12.78 -4.48
C GLN A 264 4.61 13.22 -3.86
N VAL A 265 4.33 12.90 -2.61
CA VAL A 265 3.17 13.41 -1.89
C VAL A 265 3.52 14.73 -1.19
N ASN A 266 2.67 15.73 -1.35
CA ASN A 266 2.74 16.99 -0.60
C ASN A 266 2.13 16.78 0.79
N LYS A 267 2.91 17.07 1.86
CA LYS A 267 2.50 16.87 3.25
C LYS A 267 1.32 17.77 3.64
N ALA A 268 1.39 19.06 3.35
CA ALA A 268 0.35 20.03 3.70
C ALA A 268 -0.99 19.72 2.99
N ASP A 269 -0.96 19.38 1.69
CA ASP A 269 -2.15 19.00 0.94
C ASP A 269 -2.77 17.69 1.46
N MET A 270 -1.95 16.72 1.86
CA MET A 270 -2.42 15.48 2.47
C MET A 270 -3.14 15.75 3.79
N ILE A 271 -2.56 16.57 4.67
CA ILE A 271 -3.15 16.96 5.95
C ILE A 271 -4.49 17.70 5.73
N LYS A 272 -4.50 18.69 4.82
CA LYS A 272 -5.70 19.45 4.48
C LYS A 272 -6.82 18.55 3.97
N LYS A 273 -6.53 17.69 3.00
CA LYS A 273 -7.50 16.75 2.44
C LYS A 273 -8.03 15.77 3.51
N THR A 274 -7.18 15.36 4.44
CA THR A 274 -7.59 14.52 5.57
C THR A 274 -8.56 15.28 6.49
N ALA A 275 -8.28 16.53 6.81
CA ALA A 275 -9.17 17.38 7.59
C ALA A 275 -10.53 17.59 6.90
N ASP A 276 -10.55 17.79 5.59
CA ASP A 276 -11.79 17.91 4.81
C ASP A 276 -12.62 16.61 4.88
N LEU A 277 -11.99 15.44 4.76
CA LEU A 277 -12.67 14.14 4.90
C LEU A 277 -13.25 13.90 6.31
N VAL A 278 -12.57 14.37 7.36
CA VAL A 278 -13.07 14.32 8.75
C VAL A 278 -14.28 15.24 8.90
N ASN A 279 -14.23 16.46 8.39
CA ASN A 279 -15.34 17.43 8.43
C ASN A 279 -16.56 16.92 7.65
N ASP A 280 -16.35 16.29 6.51
CA ASP A 280 -17.38 15.65 5.68
C ASP A 280 -17.93 14.34 6.28
N LYS A 281 -17.43 13.90 7.45
CA LYS A 281 -17.78 12.63 8.10
C LYS A 281 -17.54 11.38 7.24
N LYS A 282 -16.66 11.47 6.26
CA LYS A 282 -16.21 10.32 5.47
C LYS A 282 -15.11 9.52 6.18
N LEU A 283 -14.37 10.20 7.05
CA LEU A 283 -13.30 9.63 7.87
C LEU A 283 -13.62 9.94 9.34
N GLU A 284 -14.23 8.99 10.04
CA GLU A 284 -14.58 9.11 11.44
C GLU A 284 -13.48 8.55 12.34
N GLY A 285 -13.51 8.88 13.62
CA GLY A 285 -12.56 8.38 14.63
C GLY A 285 -11.40 9.33 14.93
N ILE A 286 -11.16 10.39 14.15
CA ILE A 286 -10.13 11.39 14.41
C ILE A 286 -10.74 12.57 15.19
N SER A 287 -10.06 12.98 16.26
CA SER A 287 -10.41 14.13 17.08
C SER A 287 -9.70 15.40 16.62
N THR A 288 -8.38 15.32 16.41
CA THR A 288 -7.54 16.47 16.07
C THR A 288 -6.40 16.01 15.15
N ILE A 289 -5.97 16.87 14.26
CA ILE A 289 -4.82 16.65 13.38
C ILE A 289 -3.80 17.74 13.70
N ARG A 290 -2.54 17.35 13.96
CA ARG A 290 -1.44 18.28 14.25
C ARG A 290 -0.24 17.93 13.39
N ASP A 291 0.42 18.94 12.89
CA ASP A 291 1.75 18.82 12.28
C ASP A 291 2.78 19.27 13.33
N GLU A 292 3.55 18.32 13.83
CA GLU A 292 4.62 18.52 14.82
C GLU A 292 6.00 18.30 14.18
N SER A 293 6.09 18.37 12.83
CA SER A 293 7.33 18.22 12.11
C SER A 293 8.31 19.34 12.47
N ASP A 294 9.56 19.00 12.73
CA ASP A 294 10.64 19.91 13.06
C ASP A 294 11.94 19.51 12.35
N ARG A 295 13.08 20.13 12.75
CA ARG A 295 14.40 19.81 12.23
C ARG A 295 14.88 18.37 12.49
N ASN A 296 14.24 17.65 13.41
CA ASN A 296 14.57 16.25 13.73
C ASN A 296 13.82 15.26 12.83
N GLY A 297 12.82 15.71 12.10
CA GLY A 297 12.09 14.90 11.15
C GLY A 297 10.60 15.23 11.03
N MET A 298 9.93 14.46 10.20
CA MET A 298 8.49 14.57 9.97
C MET A 298 7.73 13.88 11.11
N ARG A 299 6.70 14.57 11.63
CA ARG A 299 5.79 14.04 12.64
C ARG A 299 4.37 14.60 12.47
N ILE A 300 3.49 13.84 11.85
CA ILE A 300 2.08 14.18 11.72
C ILE A 300 1.31 13.36 12.75
N VAL A 301 0.51 14.01 13.61
CA VAL A 301 -0.20 13.38 14.72
C VAL A 301 -1.70 13.43 14.47
N TYR A 302 -2.32 12.26 14.29
CA TYR A 302 -3.76 12.08 14.24
C TYR A 302 -4.25 11.60 15.60
N VAL A 303 -4.74 12.49 16.44
CA VAL A 303 -5.29 12.16 17.77
C VAL A 303 -6.67 11.53 17.59
N LEU A 304 -6.87 10.33 18.14
CA LEU A 304 -8.11 9.59 17.99
C LEU A 304 -9.17 9.98 19.04
N LYS A 305 -10.43 9.72 18.73
CA LYS A 305 -11.53 9.75 19.69
C LYS A 305 -11.40 8.54 20.63
N ARG A 306 -12.00 8.59 21.81
CA ARG A 306 -11.88 7.54 22.84
C ARG A 306 -12.46 6.18 22.42
N ASP A 307 -13.45 6.20 21.53
CA ASP A 307 -14.19 5.07 20.99
C ASP A 307 -13.65 4.59 19.63
N ALA A 308 -12.55 5.17 19.15
CA ALA A 308 -11.98 4.82 17.86
C ALA A 308 -10.97 3.69 17.98
N ILE A 309 -11.03 2.73 17.06
CA ILE A 309 -10.06 1.64 16.94
C ILE A 309 -8.94 2.09 15.99
N PRO A 310 -7.66 2.22 16.48
CA PRO A 310 -6.58 2.83 15.71
C PRO A 310 -6.31 2.17 14.36
N ASN A 311 -6.30 0.84 14.30
CA ASN A 311 -6.04 0.10 13.07
C ASN A 311 -7.12 0.36 12.00
N ILE A 312 -8.37 0.52 12.40
CA ILE A 312 -9.47 0.83 11.49
C ILE A 312 -9.33 2.23 10.93
N VAL A 313 -8.99 3.20 11.78
CA VAL A 313 -8.74 4.58 11.34
C VAL A 313 -7.53 4.63 10.40
N LEU A 314 -6.45 3.90 10.72
CA LEU A 314 -5.26 3.80 9.87
C LEU A 314 -5.59 3.20 8.49
N ASN A 315 -6.39 2.15 8.45
CA ASN A 315 -6.85 1.55 7.19
C ASN A 315 -7.71 2.51 6.36
N LYS A 316 -8.57 3.29 7.03
CA LYS A 316 -9.33 4.37 6.37
C LYS A 316 -8.41 5.48 5.85
N LEU A 317 -7.37 5.87 6.57
CA LEU A 317 -6.35 6.82 6.11
C LEU A 317 -5.65 6.31 4.85
N TYR A 318 -5.21 5.04 4.81
CA TYR A 318 -4.63 4.43 3.61
C TYR A 318 -5.61 4.40 2.44
N LYS A 319 -6.89 4.16 2.68
CA LYS A 319 -7.91 4.06 1.61
C LYS A 319 -8.30 5.40 1.01
N TYR A 320 -8.43 6.45 1.82
CA TYR A 320 -9.05 7.70 1.40
C TYR A 320 -8.07 8.88 1.27
N THR A 321 -6.83 8.74 1.71
CA THR A 321 -5.83 9.80 1.67
C THR A 321 -4.59 9.40 0.88
N ALA A 322 -3.71 10.36 0.63
CA ALA A 322 -2.41 10.11 -0.01
C ALA A 322 -1.38 9.41 0.90
N LEU A 323 -1.76 9.00 2.12
CA LEU A 323 -0.91 8.17 2.98
C LEU A 323 -0.62 6.80 2.35
N GLN A 324 -1.49 6.32 1.47
CA GLN A 324 -1.20 5.29 0.49
C GLN A 324 -1.32 5.89 -0.91
N SER A 325 -0.28 5.74 -1.73
CA SER A 325 -0.20 6.20 -3.10
C SER A 325 0.33 5.09 -4.00
N SER A 326 0.17 5.23 -5.30
CA SER A 326 0.77 4.29 -6.25
C SER A 326 1.73 5.01 -7.19
N PHE A 327 2.90 4.42 -7.40
CA PHE A 327 3.88 4.84 -8.39
C PHE A 327 3.73 3.97 -9.64
N SER A 328 3.30 4.58 -10.74
CA SER A 328 3.17 3.87 -12.02
C SER A 328 4.51 3.92 -12.75
N VAL A 329 5.22 2.80 -12.74
CA VAL A 329 6.51 2.66 -13.42
C VAL A 329 6.31 2.63 -14.92
N ASN A 330 7.12 3.40 -15.65
CA ASN A 330 7.23 3.38 -17.11
C ASN A 330 8.66 3.75 -17.51
N ASN A 331 9.50 2.75 -17.72
CA ASN A 331 10.94 2.89 -17.92
C ASN A 331 11.28 3.24 -19.38
N ILE A 332 10.89 4.43 -19.83
CA ILE A 332 11.22 4.93 -21.16
C ILE A 332 12.46 5.84 -21.08
N ALA A 333 13.52 5.48 -21.79
CA ALA A 333 14.73 6.29 -21.93
C ALA A 333 15.19 6.37 -23.38
N LEU A 334 16.11 7.28 -23.67
CA LEU A 334 16.72 7.42 -24.98
C LEU A 334 17.91 6.46 -25.11
N VAL A 335 17.82 5.55 -26.07
CA VAL A 335 18.90 4.67 -26.52
C VAL A 335 19.31 5.12 -27.91
N ASN A 336 20.52 5.67 -28.04
CA ASN A 336 21.00 6.24 -29.32
C ASN A 336 20.01 7.25 -29.95
N GLY A 337 19.44 8.14 -29.10
CA GLY A 337 18.48 9.17 -29.51
C GLY A 337 17.08 8.66 -29.82
N ARG A 338 16.77 7.39 -29.57
CA ARG A 338 15.43 6.81 -29.80
C ARG A 338 14.80 6.38 -28.48
N PRO A 339 13.54 6.70 -28.21
CA PRO A 339 12.85 6.28 -27.00
C PRO A 339 12.60 4.78 -27.03
N GLN A 340 12.98 4.09 -25.96
CA GLN A 340 12.75 2.65 -25.78
C GLN A 340 12.22 2.39 -24.37
N LEU A 341 11.34 1.40 -24.25
CA LEU A 341 10.90 0.84 -22.98
C LEU A 341 11.89 -0.23 -22.56
N LEU A 342 12.46 -0.11 -21.37
CA LEU A 342 13.59 -0.91 -20.92
C LEU A 342 13.24 -1.67 -19.63
N ASN A 343 13.62 -2.94 -19.56
CA ASN A 343 13.60 -3.75 -18.35
C ASN A 343 14.85 -3.50 -17.49
N LEU A 344 14.92 -4.13 -16.31
CA LEU A 344 16.03 -3.94 -15.38
C LEU A 344 17.38 -4.34 -16.00
N LYS A 345 17.46 -5.49 -16.69
CA LYS A 345 18.68 -6.01 -17.31
C LYS A 345 19.18 -5.09 -18.42
N GLU A 346 18.27 -4.59 -19.25
CA GLU A 346 18.61 -3.66 -20.33
C GLU A 346 19.15 -2.31 -19.82
N LEU A 347 18.57 -1.79 -18.71
CA LEU A 347 19.08 -0.56 -18.08
C LEU A 347 20.52 -0.72 -17.60
N ILE A 348 20.84 -1.85 -16.95
CA ILE A 348 22.20 -2.17 -16.49
C ILE A 348 23.12 -2.38 -17.70
N HIS A 349 22.66 -3.11 -18.71
CA HIS A 349 23.44 -3.37 -19.93
C HIS A 349 23.92 -2.07 -20.58
N HIS A 350 23.03 -1.13 -20.85
CA HIS A 350 23.38 0.14 -21.50
C HIS A 350 24.33 1.01 -20.65
N PHE A 351 24.20 0.96 -19.34
CA PHE A 351 25.14 1.63 -18.46
C PHE A 351 26.54 1.00 -18.52
N VAL A 352 26.64 -0.33 -18.47
CA VAL A 352 27.93 -1.05 -18.54
C VAL A 352 28.60 -0.82 -19.89
N GLU A 353 27.86 -0.86 -20.99
CA GLU A 353 28.39 -0.59 -22.33
C GLU A 353 28.92 0.85 -22.42
N HIS A 354 28.20 1.83 -21.87
CA HIS A 354 28.68 3.21 -21.80
C HIS A 354 29.97 3.32 -20.98
N ARG A 355 30.04 2.69 -19.81
CA ARG A 355 31.27 2.67 -19.00
C ARG A 355 32.44 2.03 -19.76
N HIS A 356 32.16 0.93 -20.45
CA HIS A 356 33.20 0.29 -21.28
C HIS A 356 33.74 1.24 -22.35
N GLU A 357 32.86 1.95 -23.07
CA GLU A 357 33.28 2.96 -24.06
C GLU A 357 34.11 4.08 -23.42
N VAL A 358 33.69 4.61 -22.28
CA VAL A 358 34.41 5.66 -21.54
C VAL A 358 35.81 5.20 -21.13
N VAL A 359 35.94 3.96 -20.60
CA VAL A 359 37.24 3.40 -20.22
C VAL A 359 38.14 3.24 -21.45
N VAL A 360 37.63 2.74 -22.59
CA VAL A 360 38.40 2.61 -23.84
C VAL A 360 38.88 3.97 -24.34
N ARG A 361 37.99 4.98 -24.36
CA ARG A 361 38.37 6.35 -24.84
C ARG A 361 39.35 7.02 -23.91
N ARG A 362 39.17 6.92 -22.61
CA ARG A 362 40.10 7.41 -21.58
C ARG A 362 41.46 6.80 -21.75
N THR A 363 41.54 5.48 -21.86
CA THR A 363 42.78 4.75 -21.99
C THR A 363 43.52 5.14 -23.31
N LYS A 364 42.79 5.30 -24.44
CA LYS A 364 43.37 5.80 -25.70
C LYS A 364 43.93 7.20 -25.58
N TYR A 365 43.20 8.10 -24.87
CA TYR A 365 43.68 9.45 -24.63
C TYR A 365 44.97 9.46 -23.79
N GLU A 366 44.97 8.70 -22.68
CA GLU A 366 46.12 8.58 -21.79
C GLU A 366 47.32 7.94 -22.49
N LEU A 367 47.05 6.90 -23.29
CA LEU A 367 48.10 6.26 -24.11
C LEU A 367 48.73 7.26 -25.11
N ARG A 368 47.89 7.99 -25.85
CA ARG A 368 48.39 9.02 -26.79
C ARG A 368 49.22 10.07 -26.06
N LYS A 369 48.78 10.57 -24.89
CA LYS A 369 49.52 11.53 -24.10
C LYS A 369 50.84 10.97 -23.54
N ALA A 370 50.82 9.72 -23.12
CA ALA A 370 52.00 9.01 -22.66
C ALA A 370 53.00 8.80 -23.80
N GLU A 371 52.56 8.37 -25.01
CA GLU A 371 53.41 8.21 -26.20
C GLU A 371 53.98 9.57 -26.65
N GLU A 372 53.20 10.65 -26.70
CA GLU A 372 53.65 12.00 -27.01
C GLU A 372 54.76 12.45 -26.04
N ARG A 373 54.59 12.18 -24.73
CA ARG A 373 55.57 12.53 -23.71
C ARG A 373 56.84 11.67 -23.80
N ALA A 374 56.68 10.35 -23.99
CA ALA A 374 57.80 9.42 -24.16
C ALA A 374 58.68 9.82 -25.37
N HIS A 375 58.00 10.17 -26.47
CA HIS A 375 58.70 10.63 -27.68
C HIS A 375 59.57 11.86 -27.46
N ILE A 376 59.05 12.84 -26.67
CA ILE A 376 59.82 14.01 -26.28
C ILE A 376 61.00 13.63 -25.36
N LEU A 377 60.77 12.77 -24.36
CA LEU A 377 61.80 12.32 -23.43
C LEU A 377 62.94 11.55 -24.16
N GLU A 378 62.56 10.71 -25.11
CA GLU A 378 63.54 9.99 -25.96
C GLU A 378 64.52 10.96 -26.67
N GLY A 379 63.97 12.03 -27.29
CA GLY A 379 64.77 13.08 -27.88
C GLY A 379 65.69 13.81 -26.90
N LEU A 380 65.17 14.11 -25.71
CA LEU A 380 65.96 14.75 -24.64
C LEU A 380 67.06 13.84 -24.07
N ILE A 381 66.87 12.54 -24.00
CA ILE A 381 67.85 11.56 -23.57
C ILE A 381 68.95 11.49 -24.64
N ILE A 382 68.61 11.40 -25.96
CA ILE A 382 69.59 11.44 -27.05
C ILE A 382 70.40 12.69 -26.98
N ALA A 383 69.83 13.88 -26.75
CA ALA A 383 70.49 15.14 -26.56
C ALA A 383 71.44 15.18 -25.34
N SER A 384 70.99 14.58 -24.24
CA SER A 384 71.73 14.47 -22.99
C SER A 384 72.96 13.56 -23.15
N ASP A 385 72.83 12.47 -23.85
CA ASP A 385 73.98 11.56 -24.13
C ASP A 385 75.03 12.17 -25.07
N ASN A 386 74.63 13.14 -25.90
CA ASN A 386 75.46 13.84 -26.84
C ASN A 386 75.58 15.35 -26.55
N ILE A 387 75.61 15.73 -25.27
CA ILE A 387 75.42 17.13 -24.83
C ILE A 387 76.40 18.10 -25.43
N ASP A 388 77.69 17.76 -25.52
CA ASP A 388 78.75 18.62 -26.04
C ASP A 388 78.54 18.93 -27.52
N GLU A 389 78.13 17.94 -28.31
CA GLU A 389 77.81 18.06 -29.74
C GLU A 389 76.55 18.90 -29.98
N VAL A 390 75.52 18.69 -29.16
CA VAL A 390 74.24 19.43 -29.23
C VAL A 390 74.51 20.93 -28.90
N ILE A 391 75.28 21.23 -27.87
CA ILE A 391 75.64 22.60 -27.51
C ILE A 391 76.49 23.27 -28.64
N ALA A 392 77.43 22.53 -29.24
CA ALA A 392 78.24 23.04 -30.34
C ALA A 392 77.35 23.37 -31.58
N LEU A 393 76.41 22.49 -31.96
CA LEU A 393 75.45 22.70 -33.05
C LEU A 393 74.55 23.93 -32.80
N ILE A 394 74.00 24.03 -31.64
CA ILE A 394 73.11 25.14 -31.29
C ILE A 394 73.85 26.48 -31.32
N ARG A 395 75.12 26.56 -30.79
CA ARG A 395 75.97 27.73 -30.84
C ARG A 395 76.42 28.10 -32.24
N ALA A 396 76.57 27.14 -33.12
CA ALA A 396 76.97 27.35 -34.51
C ALA A 396 75.82 27.75 -35.42
N SER A 397 74.59 27.80 -34.93
CA SER A 397 73.38 28.18 -35.67
C SER A 397 73.07 29.65 -35.50
N SER A 398 72.62 30.34 -36.54
CA SER A 398 72.26 31.76 -36.52
C SER A 398 70.88 32.04 -35.92
N ASN A 399 70.02 31.09 -35.88
CA ASN A 399 68.69 31.19 -35.26
C ASN A 399 68.14 29.80 -34.77
N ALA A 400 67.05 29.80 -34.05
CA ALA A 400 66.46 28.59 -33.46
C ALA A 400 65.96 27.59 -34.54
N GLU A 401 65.58 28.05 -35.71
CA GLU A 401 65.08 27.26 -36.82
C GLU A 401 66.21 26.46 -37.49
N GLU A 402 67.33 27.12 -37.78
CA GLU A 402 68.53 26.46 -38.27
C GLU A 402 69.11 25.46 -37.25
N ALA A 403 69.04 25.75 -35.97
CA ALA A 403 69.44 24.82 -34.92
C ALA A 403 68.57 23.54 -34.93
N ARG A 404 67.25 23.69 -35.09
CA ARG A 404 66.35 22.54 -35.22
C ARG A 404 66.67 21.67 -36.44
N GLU A 405 66.80 22.28 -37.60
CA GLU A 405 67.15 21.57 -38.83
C GLU A 405 68.41 20.75 -38.71
N LYS A 406 69.48 21.32 -38.18
CA LYS A 406 70.79 20.64 -37.96
C LYS A 406 70.69 19.53 -36.93
N LEU A 407 69.88 19.69 -35.87
CA LEU A 407 69.60 18.62 -34.88
C LEU A 407 68.84 17.46 -35.51
N ILE A 408 67.85 17.74 -36.36
CA ILE A 408 67.06 16.76 -37.06
C ILE A 408 67.96 15.92 -37.99
N GLU A 409 68.75 16.59 -38.81
CA GLU A 409 69.66 15.97 -39.77
C GLU A 409 70.74 15.10 -39.08
N ARG A 410 71.28 15.61 -37.94
CA ARG A 410 72.45 14.97 -37.30
C ARG A 410 72.09 13.78 -36.44
N PHE A 411 70.88 13.82 -35.70
CA PHE A 411 70.48 12.82 -34.75
C PHE A 411 69.23 12.06 -35.17
N GLU A 412 68.77 12.25 -36.42
CA GLU A 412 67.53 11.65 -36.94
C GLU A 412 66.30 11.94 -36.06
N LEU A 413 66.25 13.13 -35.47
CA LEU A 413 65.18 13.53 -34.57
C LEU A 413 63.93 14.01 -35.34
N THR A 414 62.78 13.92 -34.73
CA THR A 414 61.58 14.57 -35.26
C THR A 414 61.59 16.07 -34.92
N GLU A 415 60.80 16.84 -35.65
CA GLU A 415 60.65 18.29 -35.41
C GLU A 415 60.26 18.64 -33.97
N ILE A 416 59.35 17.84 -33.37
CA ILE A 416 58.89 17.96 -32.00
C ILE A 416 60.04 17.72 -31.01
N GLN A 417 60.85 16.70 -31.21
CA GLN A 417 62.03 16.41 -30.37
C GLN A 417 63.07 17.48 -30.51
N ALA A 418 63.42 17.96 -31.69
CA ALA A 418 64.38 19.01 -31.95
C ALA A 418 63.92 20.34 -31.32
N LYS A 419 62.66 20.68 -31.41
CA LYS A 419 62.06 21.83 -30.74
C LYS A 419 62.22 21.75 -29.21
N ALA A 420 61.90 20.60 -28.60
CA ALA A 420 62.01 20.37 -27.17
C ALA A 420 63.49 20.52 -26.70
N ILE A 421 64.47 20.07 -27.52
CA ILE A 421 65.90 20.22 -27.22
C ILE A 421 66.34 21.68 -27.25
N VAL A 422 65.92 22.45 -28.26
CA VAL A 422 66.29 23.89 -28.37
C VAL A 422 65.63 24.71 -27.22
N GLU A 423 64.47 24.33 -26.76
CA GLU A 423 63.72 24.96 -25.64
C GLU A 423 64.20 24.47 -24.25
N MET A 424 65.16 23.51 -24.20
CA MET A 424 65.64 22.89 -22.96
C MET A 424 66.41 23.94 -22.09
N ARG A 425 66.04 23.91 -20.77
CA ARG A 425 66.67 24.81 -19.81
C ARG A 425 68.05 24.27 -19.37
N LEU A 426 69.05 25.15 -19.22
CA LEU A 426 70.40 24.76 -18.84
C LEU A 426 70.50 23.92 -17.55
N ARG A 427 69.60 24.10 -16.59
CA ARG A 427 69.55 23.25 -15.38
C ARG A 427 69.26 21.77 -15.68
N GLN A 428 68.60 21.44 -16.78
CA GLN A 428 68.30 20.08 -17.17
C GLN A 428 69.50 19.29 -17.67
N LEU A 429 70.62 19.98 -17.86
CA LEU A 429 71.85 19.36 -18.27
C LEU A 429 72.68 18.81 -17.09
N THR A 430 72.25 18.96 -15.85
CA THR A 430 72.92 18.40 -14.67
C THR A 430 72.73 16.91 -14.58
N GLY A 431 73.74 16.14 -14.11
CA GLY A 431 73.62 14.66 -14.03
C GLY A 431 72.41 14.17 -13.21
N LEU A 432 72.05 14.87 -12.13
CA LEU A 432 70.87 14.54 -11.32
C LEU A 432 69.56 14.68 -12.10
N GLU A 433 69.43 15.63 -13.00
CA GLU A 433 68.26 15.85 -13.83
C GLU A 433 68.23 14.82 -15.01
N GLN A 434 69.39 14.42 -15.51
CA GLN A 434 69.52 13.33 -16.52
C GLN A 434 69.00 12.02 -15.96
N ASP A 435 69.39 11.65 -14.73
CA ASP A 435 68.89 10.45 -14.07
C ASP A 435 67.35 10.50 -13.85
N LYS A 436 66.82 11.67 -13.56
CA LYS A 436 65.37 11.85 -13.46
C LYS A 436 64.63 11.69 -14.77
N LEU A 437 65.17 12.20 -15.89
CA LEU A 437 64.58 12.03 -17.21
C LEU A 437 64.54 10.55 -17.65
N ARG A 438 65.58 9.79 -17.35
CA ARG A 438 65.60 8.35 -17.61
C ARG A 438 64.62 7.58 -16.77
N ALA A 439 64.57 7.90 -15.46
CA ALA A 439 63.57 7.26 -14.56
C ALA A 439 62.15 7.59 -14.99
N GLU A 440 61.84 8.84 -15.40
CA GLU A 440 60.52 9.24 -15.93
C GLU A 440 60.19 8.47 -17.20
N TYR A 441 61.15 8.28 -18.10
CA TYR A 441 60.97 7.51 -19.34
C TYR A 441 60.68 6.03 -19.08
N GLU A 442 61.42 5.39 -18.17
CA GLU A 442 61.23 4.00 -17.80
C GLU A 442 59.82 3.77 -17.13
N GLU A 443 59.40 4.67 -16.26
CA GLU A 443 58.09 4.62 -15.64
C GLU A 443 56.98 4.84 -16.65
N LEU A 444 57.17 5.77 -17.57
CA LEU A 444 56.24 6.06 -18.64
C LEU A 444 56.09 4.88 -19.63
N MET A 445 57.19 4.19 -19.96
CA MET A 445 57.18 3.00 -20.81
C MET A 445 56.39 1.85 -20.17
N LYS A 446 56.49 1.65 -18.84
CA LYS A 446 55.67 0.68 -18.10
C LYS A 446 54.19 1.07 -18.16
N THR A 447 53.91 2.37 -18.02
CA THR A 447 52.52 2.90 -18.13
C THR A 447 51.95 2.68 -19.53
N ILE A 448 52.74 2.90 -20.59
CA ILE A 448 52.35 2.64 -21.99
C ILE A 448 52.04 1.15 -22.22
N GLU A 449 52.86 0.26 -21.69
CA GLU A 449 52.64 -1.18 -21.77
C GLU A 449 51.35 -1.58 -21.06
N ASP A 450 51.10 -1.07 -19.86
CA ASP A 450 49.89 -1.29 -19.09
C ASP A 450 48.64 -0.75 -19.80
N LEU A 451 48.68 0.44 -20.36
CA LEU A 451 47.55 1.03 -21.10
C LEU A 451 47.27 0.24 -22.40
N LYS A 452 48.29 -0.30 -23.08
CA LYS A 452 48.12 -1.18 -24.23
C LYS A 452 47.47 -2.52 -23.84
N ASP A 453 47.87 -3.10 -22.70
CA ASP A 453 47.29 -4.30 -22.17
C ASP A 453 45.78 -4.12 -21.80
N ILE A 454 45.42 -2.96 -21.21
CA ILE A 454 44.02 -2.59 -20.94
C ILE A 454 43.20 -2.51 -22.24
N LEU A 455 43.75 -1.95 -23.32
CA LEU A 455 43.07 -1.81 -24.59
C LEU A 455 42.89 -3.20 -25.29
N ASP A 456 43.80 -4.12 -25.07
CA ASP A 456 43.82 -5.41 -25.74
C ASP A 456 42.84 -6.40 -25.07
N LYS A 457 42.74 -6.38 -23.72
CA LYS A 457 41.97 -7.33 -22.93
C LYS A 457 40.65 -6.75 -22.44
N LYS A 458 39.53 -7.33 -22.90
CA LYS A 458 38.19 -6.92 -22.47
C LYS A 458 37.96 -7.21 -20.97
N GLU A 459 38.41 -8.36 -20.46
CA GLU A 459 38.30 -8.76 -19.07
C GLU A 459 38.88 -7.69 -18.14
N ARG A 460 40.08 -7.19 -18.48
CA ARG A 460 40.74 -6.17 -17.68
C ARG A 460 39.98 -4.82 -17.63
N ARG A 461 39.36 -4.45 -18.75
CA ARG A 461 38.47 -3.27 -18.77
C ARG A 461 37.23 -3.47 -17.88
N MET A 462 36.67 -4.68 -17.87
CA MET A 462 35.55 -4.99 -16.99
C MET A 462 35.96 -4.99 -15.51
N ASP A 463 37.17 -5.46 -15.19
CA ASP A 463 37.69 -5.40 -13.82
C ASP A 463 37.89 -3.94 -13.36
N ILE A 464 38.41 -3.06 -14.21
CA ILE A 464 38.50 -1.61 -13.91
C ILE A 464 37.10 -1.03 -13.64
N ILE A 465 36.08 -1.38 -14.40
CA ILE A 465 34.72 -0.90 -14.17
C ILE A 465 34.18 -1.42 -12.83
N LYS A 466 34.45 -2.69 -12.47
CA LYS A 466 34.07 -3.24 -11.16
C LYS A 466 34.76 -2.49 -10.01
N GLU A 467 36.08 -2.24 -10.12
CA GLU A 467 36.83 -1.50 -9.11
C GLU A 467 36.27 -0.07 -8.93
N GLU A 468 35.99 0.63 -10.02
CA GLU A 468 35.39 1.97 -9.97
C GLU A 468 34.00 1.97 -9.34
N LEU A 469 33.17 0.94 -9.62
CA LEU A 469 31.86 0.78 -9.03
C LEU A 469 31.95 0.47 -7.52
N GLU A 470 32.89 -0.39 -7.11
CA GLU A 470 33.13 -0.67 -5.68
C GLU A 470 33.63 0.57 -4.94
N GLU A 471 34.49 1.38 -5.58
CA GLU A 471 34.90 2.69 -5.02
C GLU A 471 33.69 3.62 -4.81
N VAL A 472 32.80 3.72 -5.80
CA VAL A 472 31.56 4.50 -5.72
C VAL A 472 30.66 3.98 -4.59
N LYS A 473 30.50 2.65 -4.47
CA LYS A 473 29.73 2.03 -3.38
C LYS A 473 30.32 2.37 -2.02
N ASN A 474 31.62 2.23 -1.84
CA ASN A 474 32.29 2.53 -0.58
C ASN A 474 32.23 4.02 -0.19
N LYS A 475 32.14 4.91 -1.17
CA LYS A 475 32.16 6.37 -0.96
C LYS A 475 30.75 6.96 -0.73
N TYR A 476 29.72 6.41 -1.35
CA TYR A 476 28.36 6.97 -1.37
C TYR A 476 27.27 5.97 -0.97
N GLY A 477 27.59 4.69 -0.81
CA GLY A 477 26.64 3.68 -0.42
C GLY A 477 26.04 3.97 0.97
N ASP A 478 24.76 3.73 1.09
CA ASP A 478 23.98 3.89 2.31
C ASP A 478 22.93 2.77 2.45
N GLU A 479 22.28 2.71 3.60
CA GLU A 479 21.21 1.74 3.83
C GLU A 479 19.93 2.12 3.06
N ARG A 480 19.12 1.12 2.78
CA ARG A 480 17.80 1.28 2.18
C ARG A 480 16.89 2.08 3.11
N ARG A 481 16.18 3.06 2.55
CA ARG A 481 15.19 3.87 3.27
C ARG A 481 13.80 3.25 3.22
N SER A 482 13.38 2.73 2.07
CA SER A 482 12.05 2.13 1.88
C SER A 482 12.02 0.69 2.39
N VAL A 483 11.04 0.36 3.24
CA VAL A 483 10.78 -1.00 3.71
C VAL A 483 10.00 -1.77 2.65
N ILE A 484 10.22 -3.07 2.52
CA ILE A 484 9.49 -3.94 1.59
C ILE A 484 8.59 -4.88 2.37
N GLU A 485 7.29 -4.81 2.13
CA GLU A 485 6.30 -5.75 2.64
C GLU A 485 5.82 -6.63 1.48
N TYR A 486 6.32 -7.87 1.43
CA TYR A 486 6.12 -8.79 0.32
C TYR A 486 4.68 -9.28 0.18
N ALA A 487 4.00 -9.50 1.31
CA ALA A 487 2.60 -9.90 1.35
C ALA A 487 1.72 -8.63 1.26
N GLY A 488 1.23 -8.34 0.08
CA GLY A 488 0.30 -7.24 -0.18
C GLY A 488 -1.08 -7.77 -0.56
N GLY A 489 -2.14 -7.19 0.01
CA GLY A 489 -3.52 -7.43 -0.40
C GLY A 489 -4.26 -6.09 -0.50
N ASP A 490 -5.25 -6.01 -1.38
CA ASP A 490 -6.12 -4.82 -1.40
C ASP A 490 -6.89 -4.73 -0.08
N LEU A 491 -6.91 -3.55 0.53
CA LEU A 491 -7.73 -3.26 1.70
C LEU A 491 -9.20 -3.53 1.36
N SER A 492 -9.78 -4.53 2.00
CA SER A 492 -11.21 -4.82 1.87
C SER A 492 -12.04 -3.77 2.62
N ILE A 493 -13.31 -3.64 2.27
CA ILE A 493 -14.26 -2.80 3.04
C ILE A 493 -14.37 -3.34 4.48
N GLU A 494 -14.19 -4.63 4.65
CA GLU A 494 -14.23 -5.35 5.91
C GLU A 494 -13.14 -4.87 6.90
N ASP A 495 -11.91 -4.63 6.40
CA ASP A 495 -10.76 -4.16 7.21
C ASP A 495 -10.95 -2.73 7.79
N MET A 496 -11.99 -2.04 7.34
CA MET A 496 -12.32 -0.66 7.76
C MET A 496 -13.52 -0.58 8.70
N ILE A 497 -14.12 -1.72 9.04
CA ILE A 497 -15.32 -1.80 9.87
C ILE A 497 -14.99 -2.61 11.13
N PRO A 498 -15.26 -2.08 12.34
CA PRO A 498 -15.05 -2.84 13.57
C PRO A 498 -15.97 -4.06 13.61
N ASP A 499 -15.45 -5.22 14.07
CA ASP A 499 -16.23 -6.43 14.25
C ASP A 499 -16.95 -6.41 15.61
N GLU A 500 -17.99 -5.57 15.71
CA GLU A 500 -18.79 -5.41 16.91
C GLU A 500 -20.01 -6.35 16.90
N LYS A 501 -20.45 -6.75 18.11
CA LYS A 501 -21.72 -7.47 18.28
C LYS A 501 -22.89 -6.53 18.03
N VAL A 502 -23.79 -6.94 17.16
CA VAL A 502 -24.97 -6.18 16.78
C VAL A 502 -26.23 -7.01 16.91
N VAL A 503 -27.33 -6.34 17.23
CA VAL A 503 -28.68 -6.91 17.22
C VAL A 503 -29.33 -6.59 15.89
N ILE A 504 -29.74 -7.61 15.16
CA ILE A 504 -30.47 -7.49 13.92
C ILE A 504 -31.94 -7.76 14.17
N THR A 505 -32.76 -6.81 13.75
CA THR A 505 -34.23 -6.93 13.92
C THR A 505 -34.92 -6.91 12.58
N ILE A 506 -35.92 -7.78 12.44
CA ILE A 506 -36.76 -7.86 11.26
C ILE A 506 -38.20 -7.81 11.68
N SER A 507 -38.98 -6.90 11.08
CA SER A 507 -40.41 -6.79 11.31
C SER A 507 -41.22 -7.71 10.40
N HIS A 508 -42.49 -7.95 10.75
CA HIS A 508 -43.42 -8.73 9.96
C HIS A 508 -43.60 -8.18 8.53
N ALA A 509 -43.60 -6.89 8.36
CA ALA A 509 -43.62 -6.22 7.05
C ALA A 509 -42.30 -6.28 6.28
N GLY A 510 -41.25 -6.93 6.81
CA GLY A 510 -39.95 -7.11 6.15
C GLY A 510 -39.01 -5.92 6.23
N TYR A 511 -39.07 -5.09 7.28
CA TYR A 511 -38.08 -4.04 7.57
C TYR A 511 -36.95 -4.62 8.40
N ILE A 512 -35.69 -4.34 8.01
CA ILE A 512 -34.49 -4.82 8.68
C ILE A 512 -33.61 -3.63 9.11
N LYS A 513 -32.98 -3.77 10.24
CA LYS A 513 -31.90 -2.87 10.74
C LYS A 513 -30.93 -3.63 11.62
N ARG A 514 -29.74 -3.08 11.82
CA ARG A 514 -28.80 -3.48 12.86
C ARG A 514 -28.67 -2.38 13.89
N THR A 515 -28.50 -2.73 15.16
CA THR A 515 -28.31 -1.82 16.28
C THR A 515 -27.19 -2.38 17.16
N SER A 516 -26.32 -1.55 17.71
CA SER A 516 -25.30 -2.04 18.65
C SER A 516 -25.93 -2.77 19.82
N LEU A 517 -25.35 -3.89 20.24
CA LEU A 517 -25.86 -4.68 21.37
C LEU A 517 -25.84 -3.86 22.68
N THR A 518 -24.90 -2.93 22.84
CA THR A 518 -24.76 -2.06 24.02
C THR A 518 -25.95 -1.15 24.26
N GLU A 519 -26.79 -0.90 23.24
CA GLU A 519 -28.02 -0.14 23.41
C GLU A 519 -29.13 -0.90 24.20
N TYR A 520 -29.01 -2.23 24.41
CA TYR A 520 -30.00 -3.04 25.12
C TYR A 520 -29.60 -3.29 26.57
N LYS A 521 -30.33 -2.70 27.53
CA LYS A 521 -30.10 -2.89 28.97
C LYS A 521 -30.79 -4.14 29.49
N THR A 522 -30.12 -4.89 30.38
CA THR A 522 -30.68 -6.04 31.09
C THR A 522 -31.79 -5.63 32.08
N GLN A 523 -32.88 -6.40 32.16
CA GLN A 523 -34.00 -6.20 33.11
C GLN A 523 -34.38 -7.54 33.78
N HIS A 524 -34.81 -7.48 35.04
CA HIS A 524 -35.29 -8.66 35.79
C HIS A 524 -36.64 -9.16 35.23
N ARG A 525 -36.93 -10.44 35.49
CA ARG A 525 -38.22 -11.07 35.12
C ARG A 525 -39.42 -10.28 35.70
N GLY A 526 -40.51 -10.18 34.95
CA GLY A 526 -41.72 -9.43 35.35
C GLY A 526 -41.67 -7.93 35.08
N GLY A 527 -40.60 -7.44 34.48
CA GLY A 527 -40.48 -6.03 34.02
C GLY A 527 -41.47 -5.73 32.86
N VAL A 528 -41.69 -4.44 32.62
CA VAL A 528 -42.60 -3.94 31.58
C VAL A 528 -41.93 -3.97 30.19
N GLY A 529 -40.60 -4.10 30.12
CA GLY A 529 -39.81 -4.06 28.88
C GLY A 529 -39.56 -2.64 28.37
N GLN A 530 -38.71 -2.57 27.36
CA GLN A 530 -38.40 -1.30 26.67
C GLN A 530 -38.80 -1.43 25.19
N LYS A 531 -39.10 -0.31 24.55
CA LYS A 531 -39.49 -0.28 23.16
C LYS A 531 -38.26 -0.59 22.28
N ALA A 532 -38.30 -1.67 21.56
CA ALA A 532 -37.21 -2.13 20.69
C ALA A 532 -37.25 -1.55 19.27
N SER A 533 -38.41 -1.11 18.81
CA SER A 533 -38.59 -0.45 17.53
C SER A 533 -39.91 0.32 17.47
N THR A 534 -39.99 1.32 16.58
CA THR A 534 -41.27 1.94 16.21
C THR A 534 -41.74 1.31 14.90
N THR A 535 -42.87 0.59 14.97
CA THR A 535 -43.49 -0.01 13.81
C THR A 535 -44.62 0.86 13.26
N ARG A 536 -45.06 0.64 12.03
CA ARG A 536 -46.32 1.22 11.50
C ARG A 536 -47.51 0.52 12.12
N ASN A 537 -48.68 1.16 12.10
CA ASN A 537 -49.91 0.50 12.50
C ASN A 537 -50.02 -0.84 11.74
N GLU A 538 -50.20 -1.96 12.47
CA GLU A 538 -50.27 -3.33 11.97
C GLU A 538 -48.91 -4.04 11.69
N ASP A 539 -47.74 -3.42 11.84
CA ASP A 539 -46.45 -4.09 11.76
C ASP A 539 -45.86 -4.35 13.17
N PHE A 540 -45.16 -5.47 13.34
CA PHE A 540 -44.53 -5.86 14.60
C PHE A 540 -43.19 -6.56 14.36
N LEU A 541 -42.32 -6.60 15.36
CA LEU A 541 -41.06 -7.32 15.29
C LEU A 541 -41.32 -8.83 15.32
N GLU A 542 -40.91 -9.51 14.27
CA GLU A 542 -41.09 -10.96 14.11
C GLU A 542 -39.83 -11.73 14.49
N ASN A 543 -38.65 -11.20 14.11
CA ASN A 543 -37.38 -11.87 14.35
C ASN A 543 -36.34 -10.92 14.95
N LEU A 544 -35.57 -11.48 15.89
CA LEU A 544 -34.44 -10.82 16.51
C LEU A 544 -33.28 -11.83 16.66
N PHE A 545 -32.09 -11.48 16.29
CA PHE A 545 -30.90 -12.31 16.47
C PHE A 545 -29.64 -11.43 16.62
N VAL A 546 -28.59 -12.04 17.14
CA VAL A 546 -27.32 -11.40 17.44
C VAL A 546 -26.23 -11.98 16.52
N GLY A 547 -25.42 -11.14 15.95
CA GLY A 547 -24.26 -11.50 15.15
C GLY A 547 -23.16 -10.45 15.28
N THR A 548 -22.04 -10.63 14.55
CA THR A 548 -20.99 -9.63 14.44
C THR A 548 -20.95 -9.01 13.05
N ASN A 549 -20.37 -7.81 12.93
CA ASN A 549 -20.36 -7.07 11.66
C ASN A 549 -19.74 -7.83 10.49
N HIS A 550 -18.70 -8.63 10.72
CA HIS A 550 -17.96 -9.32 9.66
C HIS A 550 -18.58 -10.66 9.25
N GLN A 551 -19.59 -11.16 9.97
CA GLN A 551 -20.25 -12.39 9.63
C GLN A 551 -21.05 -12.26 8.33
N TYR A 552 -21.25 -13.39 7.65
CA TYR A 552 -22.22 -13.51 6.57
C TYR A 552 -23.60 -13.83 7.12
N MET A 553 -24.58 -13.10 6.62
CA MET A 553 -25.98 -13.42 6.79
C MET A 553 -26.46 -14.18 5.58
N ILE A 554 -27.01 -15.37 5.82
CA ILE A 554 -27.73 -16.15 4.82
C ILE A 554 -29.21 -16.01 5.13
N PHE A 555 -29.98 -15.53 4.16
CA PHE A 555 -31.41 -15.31 4.24
C PHE A 555 -32.12 -16.42 3.50
N PHE A 556 -33.06 -17.10 4.16
CA PHE A 556 -33.87 -18.13 3.54
C PHE A 556 -35.32 -17.64 3.44
N THR A 557 -35.90 -17.75 2.26
CA THR A 557 -37.23 -17.21 2.01
C THR A 557 -38.31 -18.27 2.17
N GLN A 558 -39.55 -17.84 2.36
CA GLN A 558 -40.75 -18.68 2.47
C GLN A 558 -40.89 -19.65 1.29
N LYS A 559 -40.56 -19.18 0.07
CA LYS A 559 -40.56 -19.99 -1.17
C LYS A 559 -39.35 -20.89 -1.34
N GLY A 560 -38.42 -20.90 -0.38
CA GLY A 560 -37.24 -21.77 -0.37
C GLY A 560 -36.04 -21.27 -1.16
N LYS A 561 -35.92 -19.96 -1.42
CA LYS A 561 -34.71 -19.34 -1.97
C LYS A 561 -33.76 -18.93 -0.86
N CYS A 562 -32.47 -18.73 -1.22
CA CYS A 562 -31.41 -18.34 -0.33
C CYS A 562 -30.65 -17.16 -0.93
N PHE A 563 -30.37 -16.14 -0.11
CA PHE A 563 -29.59 -14.91 -0.43
C PHE A 563 -28.52 -14.69 0.62
N TRP A 564 -27.49 -13.88 0.30
CA TRP A 564 -26.39 -13.56 1.19
C TRP A 564 -26.20 -12.06 1.32
N MET A 565 -25.71 -11.63 2.48
CA MET A 565 -25.30 -10.28 2.77
C MET A 565 -24.28 -10.30 3.91
N ARG A 566 -23.32 -9.38 3.91
CA ARG A 566 -22.51 -9.11 5.10
C ARG A 566 -23.35 -8.37 6.13
N VAL A 567 -23.13 -8.66 7.41
CA VAL A 567 -23.89 -7.99 8.50
C VAL A 567 -23.66 -6.48 8.48
N TYR A 568 -22.45 -6.01 8.18
CA TYR A 568 -22.17 -4.58 8.06
C TYR A 568 -22.90 -3.86 6.92
N GLU A 569 -23.39 -4.58 5.92
CA GLU A 569 -24.21 -4.01 4.82
C GLU A 569 -25.66 -3.75 5.26
N ILE A 570 -26.10 -4.34 6.38
CA ILE A 570 -27.42 -4.09 6.96
C ILE A 570 -27.41 -2.66 7.50
N PRO A 571 -28.43 -1.83 7.16
CA PRO A 571 -28.51 -0.45 7.62
C PRO A 571 -28.49 -0.32 9.14
N GLU A 572 -27.62 0.55 9.64
CA GLU A 572 -27.57 0.88 11.04
C GLU A 572 -28.75 1.79 11.45
N GLY A 573 -29.29 1.53 12.60
CA GLY A 573 -30.41 2.31 13.12
C GLY A 573 -30.50 2.25 14.64
N SER A 574 -30.95 3.35 15.25
CA SER A 574 -31.25 3.38 16.68
C SER A 574 -32.39 2.41 17.04
N LYS A 575 -32.53 2.08 18.32
CA LYS A 575 -33.67 1.24 18.84
C LYS A 575 -35.03 1.63 18.26
N THR A 576 -35.30 2.92 18.13
CA THR A 576 -36.59 3.47 17.72
C THR A 576 -36.76 3.63 16.22
N SER A 577 -35.71 3.47 15.42
CA SER A 577 -35.77 3.60 13.95
C SER A 577 -36.54 2.45 13.32
N LYS A 578 -37.17 2.70 12.16
CA LYS A 578 -37.96 1.70 11.43
C LYS A 578 -37.12 0.71 10.62
N GLY A 579 -35.85 1.01 10.35
CA GLY A 579 -35.00 0.24 9.42
C GLY A 579 -35.36 0.47 7.96
N ARG A 580 -34.85 -0.43 7.08
CA ARG A 580 -35.13 -0.43 5.63
C ARG A 580 -35.80 -1.73 5.21
N ALA A 581 -36.61 -1.66 4.18
CA ALA A 581 -37.24 -2.88 3.63
C ALA A 581 -36.19 -3.83 3.06
N ILE A 582 -36.25 -5.11 3.39
CA ILE A 582 -35.33 -6.15 2.91
C ILE A 582 -35.32 -6.23 1.39
N GLN A 583 -36.46 -5.99 0.74
CA GLN A 583 -36.57 -5.93 -0.72
C GLN A 583 -35.69 -4.88 -1.41
N ASN A 584 -35.23 -3.85 -0.66
CA ASN A 584 -34.29 -2.87 -1.15
C ASN A 584 -32.82 -3.26 -0.94
N LEU A 585 -32.58 -4.33 -0.20
CA LEU A 585 -31.22 -4.79 0.15
C LEU A 585 -30.87 -6.10 -0.57
N ILE A 586 -31.82 -6.99 -0.72
CA ILE A 586 -31.67 -8.26 -1.45
C ILE A 586 -32.72 -8.34 -2.57
N ASN A 587 -32.38 -9.04 -3.66
CA ASN A 587 -33.23 -9.14 -4.84
C ASN A 587 -34.30 -10.22 -4.65
N ILE A 588 -35.25 -10.00 -3.70
CA ILE A 588 -36.35 -10.91 -3.36
C ILE A 588 -37.61 -10.57 -4.16
N GLU A 589 -38.41 -11.53 -4.50
CA GLU A 589 -39.71 -11.34 -5.16
C GLU A 589 -40.69 -10.61 -4.23
N GLN A 590 -41.58 -9.79 -4.79
CA GLN A 590 -42.53 -8.97 -4.01
C GLN A 590 -43.49 -9.78 -3.11
N ASP A 591 -43.80 -11.02 -3.49
CA ASP A 591 -44.70 -11.92 -2.80
C ASP A 591 -43.99 -13.00 -1.96
N ASP A 592 -42.64 -12.85 -1.78
CA ASP A 592 -41.86 -13.76 -0.94
C ASP A 592 -41.40 -13.03 0.33
N LYS A 593 -41.14 -13.77 1.40
CA LYS A 593 -40.71 -13.26 2.70
C LYS A 593 -39.47 -14.02 3.20
N VAL A 594 -38.60 -13.36 3.93
CA VAL A 594 -37.51 -14.02 4.63
C VAL A 594 -38.03 -14.66 5.89
N MET A 595 -37.82 -15.96 6.04
CA MET A 595 -38.34 -16.77 7.16
C MET A 595 -37.27 -17.22 8.12
N ALA A 596 -36.03 -17.39 7.63
CA ALA A 596 -34.93 -17.85 8.45
C ALA A 596 -33.62 -17.19 8.09
N PHE A 597 -32.75 -17.11 9.08
CA PHE A 597 -31.45 -16.45 9.02
C PHE A 597 -30.40 -17.35 9.62
N ILE A 598 -29.21 -17.34 9.00
CA ILE A 598 -28.03 -17.99 9.54
C ILE A 598 -26.90 -16.98 9.51
N CYS A 599 -26.30 -16.66 10.67
CA CYS A 599 -25.03 -16.02 10.74
C CYS A 599 -23.93 -17.07 10.61
N THR A 600 -23.01 -16.91 9.68
CA THR A 600 -21.92 -17.85 9.44
C THR A 600 -20.60 -17.10 9.41
N GLN A 601 -19.52 -17.75 9.80
CA GLN A 601 -18.16 -17.22 9.75
C GLN A 601 -17.68 -17.04 8.30
N ASP A 602 -16.49 -17.39 7.97
CA ASP A 602 -15.97 -17.21 6.61
C ASP A 602 -16.43 -18.36 5.67
N LEU A 603 -17.08 -17.99 4.58
CA LEU A 603 -17.50 -18.93 3.52
C LEU A 603 -16.35 -19.34 2.57
N LYS A 604 -15.12 -18.82 2.78
CA LYS A 604 -13.91 -19.20 2.04
C LYS A 604 -13.09 -20.26 2.76
N ASP A 605 -13.36 -20.51 4.03
CA ASP A 605 -12.70 -21.55 4.83
C ASP A 605 -13.23 -22.92 4.41
N GLU A 606 -12.43 -23.70 3.69
CA GLU A 606 -12.80 -25.02 3.16
C GLU A 606 -13.10 -26.03 4.27
N ASP A 607 -12.38 -26.01 5.37
CA ASP A 607 -12.61 -26.93 6.49
C ASP A 607 -13.93 -26.61 7.18
N TYR A 608 -14.21 -25.32 7.37
CA TYR A 608 -15.46 -24.85 7.94
C TYR A 608 -16.68 -25.23 7.10
N ILE A 609 -16.67 -24.92 5.78
CA ILE A 609 -17.82 -25.18 4.91
C ILE A 609 -18.08 -26.68 4.67
N ASN A 610 -17.04 -27.52 4.73
CA ASN A 610 -17.19 -28.99 4.55
C ASN A 610 -17.61 -29.71 5.84
N SER A 611 -17.32 -29.11 7.01
CA SER A 611 -17.70 -29.69 8.31
C SER A 611 -19.10 -29.28 8.78
N HIS A 612 -19.75 -28.31 8.11
CA HIS A 612 -21.04 -27.77 8.53
C HIS A 612 -22.15 -28.07 7.54
N TYR A 613 -23.37 -28.12 8.07
CA TYR A 613 -24.60 -28.37 7.32
C TYR A 613 -25.65 -27.32 7.66
N VAL A 614 -26.57 -27.10 6.72
CA VAL A 614 -27.80 -26.34 6.95
C VAL A 614 -28.95 -27.31 7.04
N ILE A 615 -29.59 -27.35 8.21
CA ILE A 615 -30.85 -28.11 8.41
C ILE A 615 -32.03 -27.15 8.34
N MET A 616 -33.05 -27.53 7.63
CA MET A 616 -34.26 -26.74 7.37
C MET A 616 -35.50 -27.49 7.78
N ALA A 617 -36.51 -26.77 8.27
CA ALA A 617 -37.82 -27.32 8.57
C ALA A 617 -38.92 -26.48 7.92
N THR A 618 -39.98 -27.13 7.46
CA THR A 618 -41.17 -26.49 6.91
C THR A 618 -42.34 -26.54 7.91
N LYS A 619 -43.34 -25.69 7.74
CA LYS A 619 -44.55 -25.65 8.57
C LYS A 619 -45.32 -26.96 8.57
N LYS A 620 -45.32 -27.70 7.45
CA LYS A 620 -45.97 -29.02 7.34
C LYS A 620 -45.08 -30.17 7.84
N GLY A 621 -43.98 -29.86 8.52
CA GLY A 621 -43.13 -30.82 9.21
C GLY A 621 -42.18 -31.61 8.32
N GLN A 622 -41.78 -31.10 7.13
CA GLN A 622 -40.69 -31.65 6.36
C GLN A 622 -39.35 -31.13 6.95
N VAL A 623 -38.29 -31.94 6.89
CA VAL A 623 -36.92 -31.59 7.31
C VAL A 623 -35.95 -31.93 6.21
N LYS A 624 -34.98 -31.04 5.95
CA LYS A 624 -33.95 -31.22 4.96
C LYS A 624 -32.59 -30.85 5.54
N LYS A 625 -31.54 -31.61 5.19
CA LYS A 625 -30.13 -31.33 5.53
C LYS A 625 -29.36 -31.16 4.25
N THR A 626 -28.55 -30.09 4.15
CA THR A 626 -27.72 -29.77 2.99
C THR A 626 -26.34 -29.32 3.49
N SER A 627 -25.24 -29.75 2.84
CA SER A 627 -23.88 -29.27 3.16
C SER A 627 -23.76 -27.73 3.00
N LEU A 628 -23.05 -27.07 3.91
CA LEU A 628 -22.80 -25.62 3.83
C LEU A 628 -22.01 -25.25 2.58
N GLU A 629 -21.15 -26.15 2.07
CA GLU A 629 -20.43 -25.96 0.81
C GLU A 629 -21.35 -25.57 -0.34
N GLN A 630 -22.54 -26.11 -0.41
CA GLN A 630 -23.51 -25.77 -1.45
C GLN A 630 -24.04 -24.34 -1.36
N TYR A 631 -23.78 -23.64 -0.26
CA TYR A 631 -24.10 -22.22 -0.03
C TYR A 631 -22.85 -21.31 0.07
N SER A 632 -21.65 -21.83 -0.18
CA SER A 632 -20.39 -21.07 -0.04
C SER A 632 -20.15 -20.02 -1.15
N ARG A 633 -20.93 -20.04 -2.22
CA ARG A 633 -20.78 -19.15 -3.38
C ARG A 633 -21.94 -18.15 -3.46
N PRO A 634 -21.81 -16.96 -2.82
CA PRO A 634 -22.84 -15.91 -2.87
C PRO A 634 -23.20 -15.50 -4.30
N ARG A 635 -24.51 -15.31 -4.53
CA ARG A 635 -25.03 -14.77 -5.80
C ARG A 635 -26.09 -13.71 -5.51
N THR A 636 -26.02 -12.59 -6.21
CA THR A 636 -26.95 -11.45 -6.04
C THR A 636 -28.40 -11.80 -6.32
N ASN A 637 -28.65 -12.72 -7.24
CA ASN A 637 -30.02 -13.18 -7.59
C ASN A 637 -30.52 -14.34 -6.72
N GLY A 638 -29.76 -14.70 -5.69
CA GLY A 638 -30.10 -15.86 -4.85
C GLY A 638 -30.01 -17.21 -5.57
N ILE A 639 -30.19 -18.26 -4.82
CA ILE A 639 -30.26 -19.64 -5.33
C ILE A 639 -31.44 -20.42 -4.68
N ASN A 640 -31.85 -21.52 -5.28
CA ASN A 640 -32.80 -22.41 -4.65
C ASN A 640 -32.16 -23.16 -3.49
N ALA A 641 -32.75 -23.10 -2.32
CA ALA A 641 -32.27 -23.77 -1.10
C ALA A 641 -33.04 -25.04 -0.79
N ILE A 642 -34.35 -25.05 -1.02
CA ILE A 642 -35.26 -26.19 -0.85
C ILE A 642 -36.42 -26.06 -1.81
N THR A 643 -36.91 -27.16 -2.36
CA THR A 643 -38.15 -27.18 -3.13
C THR A 643 -39.32 -27.32 -2.16
N ILE A 644 -40.11 -26.28 -2.03
CA ILE A 644 -41.30 -26.25 -1.18
C ILE A 644 -42.46 -26.94 -1.89
N LYS A 645 -43.21 -27.79 -1.19
CA LYS A 645 -44.40 -28.45 -1.70
C LYS A 645 -45.60 -27.49 -1.71
N GLU A 646 -46.62 -27.82 -2.50
CA GLU A 646 -47.87 -27.07 -2.55
C GLU A 646 -48.49 -26.96 -1.15
N ASP A 647 -48.93 -25.76 -0.76
CA ASP A 647 -49.48 -25.44 0.58
C ASP A 647 -48.52 -25.59 1.77
N ASP A 648 -47.20 -25.60 1.53
CA ASP A 648 -46.19 -25.61 2.58
C ASP A 648 -45.33 -24.33 2.51
N GLU A 649 -44.62 -24.02 3.58
CA GLU A 649 -43.72 -22.88 3.69
C GLU A 649 -42.47 -23.27 4.46
N LEU A 650 -41.33 -22.69 4.10
CA LEU A 650 -40.13 -22.78 4.93
C LEU A 650 -40.38 -22.06 6.26
N LEU A 651 -40.09 -22.73 7.37
CA LEU A 651 -40.23 -22.14 8.70
C LEU A 651 -38.92 -21.66 9.27
N GLU A 652 -37.91 -22.49 9.28
CA GLU A 652 -36.64 -22.22 9.94
C GLU A 652 -35.47 -22.96 9.27
N ALA A 653 -34.27 -22.38 9.36
CA ALA A 653 -33.01 -22.98 8.94
C ALA A 653 -31.95 -22.77 10.04
N LYS A 654 -31.14 -23.78 10.32
CA LYS A 654 -30.08 -23.77 11.33
C LYS A 654 -28.78 -24.31 10.76
N LEU A 655 -27.70 -23.77 11.23
CA LEU A 655 -26.36 -24.28 10.97
C LEU A 655 -26.02 -25.37 11.98
N THR A 656 -25.49 -26.51 11.51
CA THR A 656 -25.15 -27.66 12.34
C THR A 656 -23.83 -28.29 11.90
N THR A 657 -23.23 -29.10 12.76
CA THR A 657 -22.02 -29.89 12.45
C THR A 657 -22.32 -31.31 11.96
N GLY A 658 -23.60 -31.67 11.85
CA GLY A 658 -24.00 -33.00 11.40
C GLY A 658 -24.27 -34.02 12.51
N GLU A 659 -23.84 -33.73 13.74
CA GLU A 659 -23.99 -34.60 14.92
C GLU A 659 -25.04 -34.10 15.92
N SER A 660 -25.72 -33.03 15.61
CA SER A 660 -26.70 -32.37 16.46
C SER A 660 -27.93 -33.26 16.66
N GLN A 661 -28.67 -32.94 17.71
CA GLN A 661 -30.02 -33.49 17.88
C GLN A 661 -31.04 -32.42 17.49
N VAL A 662 -32.02 -32.82 16.68
CA VAL A 662 -33.02 -31.90 16.13
C VAL A 662 -34.32 -32.06 16.93
N MET A 663 -34.86 -30.91 17.35
CA MET A 663 -36.17 -30.85 17.97
C MET A 663 -37.12 -30.01 17.10
N LEU A 664 -38.34 -30.52 16.90
CA LEU A 664 -39.43 -29.81 16.26
C LEU A 664 -40.60 -29.70 17.25
N ALA A 665 -41.15 -28.50 17.38
CA ALA A 665 -42.28 -28.22 18.23
C ALA A 665 -43.52 -27.85 17.42
N LEU A 666 -44.68 -28.35 17.83
CA LEU A 666 -45.99 -28.08 17.24
C LEU A 666 -46.73 -27.01 18.03
N LYS A 667 -47.54 -26.26 17.34
CA LYS A 667 -48.48 -25.25 17.91
C LYS A 667 -49.38 -25.84 19.00
N SER A 668 -49.75 -27.08 18.85
CA SER A 668 -50.52 -27.88 19.82
C SER A 668 -49.75 -28.24 21.12
N GLY A 669 -48.49 -27.75 21.30
CA GLY A 669 -47.70 -28.03 22.52
C GLY A 669 -47.03 -29.39 22.58
N LYS A 670 -46.78 -30.05 21.44
CA LYS A 670 -46.01 -31.30 21.36
C LYS A 670 -44.67 -31.03 20.71
N ALA A 671 -43.62 -31.82 21.08
CA ALA A 671 -42.30 -31.73 20.44
C ALA A 671 -41.73 -33.14 20.18
N ILE A 672 -40.95 -33.29 19.11
CA ILE A 672 -40.19 -34.48 18.79
C ILE A 672 -38.69 -34.18 18.85
N ARG A 673 -37.90 -35.12 19.39
CA ARG A 673 -36.44 -35.11 19.40
C ARG A 673 -35.90 -36.31 18.64
N PHE A 674 -34.97 -36.09 17.71
CA PHE A 674 -34.30 -37.12 16.94
C PHE A 674 -32.89 -36.71 16.58
N GLU A 675 -32.01 -37.72 16.31
CA GLU A 675 -30.65 -37.47 15.87
C GLU A 675 -30.62 -36.91 14.46
N GLU A 676 -29.79 -35.85 14.23
CA GLU A 676 -29.59 -35.25 12.90
C GLU A 676 -29.13 -36.28 11.86
N ALA A 677 -28.29 -37.24 12.28
CA ALA A 677 -27.80 -38.34 11.43
C ALA A 677 -28.90 -39.15 10.78
N LYS A 678 -30.15 -39.19 11.36
CA LYS A 678 -31.32 -39.79 10.74
C LYS A 678 -31.83 -39.03 9.50
N THR A 679 -31.30 -37.82 9.25
CA THR A 679 -31.59 -37.04 8.06
C THR A 679 -30.36 -37.02 7.17
N ARG A 680 -30.39 -37.78 6.07
CA ARG A 680 -29.27 -37.81 5.11
C ARG A 680 -29.07 -36.44 4.47
N PRO A 681 -27.81 -36.03 4.14
CA PRO A 681 -27.56 -34.84 3.32
C PRO A 681 -28.22 -34.97 1.94
N MET A 682 -28.81 -33.88 1.46
CA MET A 682 -29.53 -33.80 0.19
C MET A 682 -29.10 -32.53 -0.56
N GLY A 683 -29.17 -32.58 -1.90
CA GLY A 683 -28.91 -31.43 -2.75
C GLY A 683 -29.96 -30.32 -2.58
N ARG A 684 -29.61 -29.09 -2.96
CA ARG A 684 -30.44 -27.87 -2.80
C ARG A 684 -31.86 -28.01 -3.35
N ASN A 685 -32.08 -28.75 -4.44
CA ASN A 685 -33.38 -28.90 -5.10
C ASN A 685 -34.27 -29.99 -4.50
N ALA A 686 -33.87 -30.66 -3.42
CA ALA A 686 -34.71 -31.65 -2.76
C ALA A 686 -35.77 -30.99 -1.87
N SER A 687 -36.94 -31.65 -1.70
CA SER A 687 -38.02 -31.17 -0.83
C SER A 687 -37.92 -31.66 0.63
N GLY A 688 -36.92 -32.48 0.95
CA GLY A 688 -36.72 -33.01 2.30
C GLY A 688 -37.49 -34.29 2.59
N VAL A 689 -37.52 -34.68 3.86
CA VAL A 689 -38.18 -35.89 4.39
C VAL A 689 -39.05 -35.53 5.59
N ARG A 690 -40.01 -36.37 5.96
CA ARG A 690 -40.89 -36.10 7.11
C ARG A 690 -40.12 -36.08 8.43
N GLY A 691 -40.17 -34.97 9.14
CA GLY A 691 -39.57 -34.76 10.46
C GLY A 691 -40.51 -35.08 11.63
N ILE A 692 -41.73 -34.56 11.58
CA ILE A 692 -42.79 -34.79 12.58
C ILE A 692 -44.12 -35.05 11.90
N ARG A 693 -45.03 -35.77 12.57
CA ARG A 693 -46.39 -35.97 12.14
C ARG A 693 -47.33 -35.00 12.85
N LEU A 694 -48.03 -34.18 12.11
CA LEU A 694 -49.02 -33.22 12.60
C LEU A 694 -50.20 -33.93 13.27
N GLY A 695 -50.80 -33.28 14.25
CA GLY A 695 -51.93 -33.83 14.99
C GLY A 695 -53.23 -33.77 14.23
N ASN A 696 -53.46 -32.71 13.47
CA ASN A 696 -54.60 -32.44 12.59
C ASN A 696 -54.16 -31.49 11.47
N ASP A 697 -55.05 -31.15 10.53
CA ASP A 697 -54.71 -30.29 9.38
C ASP A 697 -54.46 -28.81 9.78
N SER A 698 -54.96 -28.39 10.94
CA SER A 698 -54.72 -27.03 11.49
C SER A 698 -53.47 -26.92 12.36
N ASP A 699 -52.80 -28.03 12.70
CA ASP A 699 -51.55 -28.03 13.46
C ASP A 699 -50.36 -27.74 12.54
N GLU A 700 -49.38 -27.03 13.07
CA GLU A 700 -48.19 -26.65 12.34
C GLU A 700 -46.95 -26.68 13.24
N VAL A 701 -45.76 -26.80 12.62
CA VAL A 701 -44.50 -26.66 13.31
C VAL A 701 -44.26 -25.17 13.54
N ILE A 702 -43.93 -24.79 14.80
CA ILE A 702 -43.72 -23.40 15.21
C ILE A 702 -42.20 -23.07 15.43
N GLY A 703 -41.36 -24.06 15.45
CA GLY A 703 -39.94 -23.85 15.64
C GLY A 703 -39.14 -25.13 15.58
N MET A 704 -37.86 -24.98 15.24
CA MET A 704 -36.87 -26.04 15.17
C MET A 704 -35.66 -25.65 16.05
N VAL A 705 -35.17 -26.59 16.84
CA VAL A 705 -33.93 -26.43 17.62
C VAL A 705 -32.93 -27.48 17.19
N ALA A 706 -31.70 -27.08 16.93
CA ALA A 706 -30.57 -27.98 16.78
C ALA A 706 -29.75 -27.91 18.10
N VAL A 707 -29.68 -29.01 18.80
CA VAL A 707 -29.01 -29.14 20.09
C VAL A 707 -27.63 -29.77 19.87
N ASN A 708 -26.61 -29.03 20.16
CA ASN A 708 -25.21 -29.47 20.10
C ASN A 708 -24.65 -29.80 21.48
N ASP A 709 -25.14 -29.08 22.49
CA ASP A 709 -24.72 -29.20 23.88
C ASP A 709 -25.83 -29.97 24.66
N MET A 710 -25.48 -31.09 25.27
CA MET A 710 -26.41 -31.95 26.00
C MET A 710 -26.74 -31.41 27.40
N GLU A 711 -25.97 -30.46 27.93
CA GLU A 711 -26.25 -29.81 29.20
C GLU A 711 -27.24 -28.64 29.08
N SER A 712 -27.58 -28.28 27.85
CA SER A 712 -28.56 -27.21 27.59
C SER A 712 -30.00 -27.64 27.88
N ASP A 713 -30.82 -26.69 28.34
CA ASP A 713 -32.24 -26.86 28.58
C ASP A 713 -33.12 -26.39 27.41
N ILE A 714 -34.34 -26.82 27.40
CA ILE A 714 -35.34 -26.42 26.41
C ILE A 714 -36.28 -25.40 27.03
N LEU A 715 -36.25 -24.20 26.51
CA LEU A 715 -37.20 -23.14 26.81
C LEU A 715 -38.36 -23.18 25.82
N VAL A 716 -39.59 -23.12 26.33
CA VAL A 716 -40.81 -22.94 25.55
C VAL A 716 -41.58 -21.72 26.02
N VAL A 717 -42.08 -20.96 25.06
CA VAL A 717 -42.87 -19.74 25.34
C VAL A 717 -44.19 -19.80 24.60
N SER A 718 -45.28 -19.49 25.27
CA SER A 718 -46.61 -19.46 24.72
C SER A 718 -47.11 -18.04 24.47
N GLU A 719 -48.17 -17.93 23.71
CA GLU A 719 -48.77 -16.70 23.19
C GLU A 719 -49.10 -15.66 24.28
N ASN A 720 -49.61 -16.11 25.43
CA ASN A 720 -50.02 -15.21 26.52
C ASN A 720 -48.90 -14.90 27.53
N GLY A 721 -47.62 -15.07 27.10
CA GLY A 721 -46.42 -14.68 27.89
C GLY A 721 -46.06 -15.67 29.00
N TYR A 722 -46.58 -16.90 28.97
CA TYR A 722 -46.14 -17.97 29.84
C TYR A 722 -45.02 -18.76 29.18
N GLY A 723 -44.06 -19.17 29.95
CA GLY A 723 -42.97 -20.01 29.47
C GLY A 723 -42.33 -20.80 30.60
N LYS A 724 -41.50 -21.73 30.20
CA LYS A 724 -40.74 -22.53 31.13
C LYS A 724 -39.47 -23.10 30.50
N ARG A 725 -38.57 -23.43 31.35
CA ARG A 725 -37.34 -24.14 31.09
C ARG A 725 -37.46 -25.57 31.55
N SER A 726 -37.15 -26.53 30.72
CA SER A 726 -37.21 -27.97 31.00
C SER A 726 -35.92 -28.66 30.60
N SER A 727 -35.46 -29.66 31.38
CA SER A 727 -34.27 -30.43 31.03
C SER A 727 -34.46 -31.13 29.68
N LEU A 728 -33.38 -31.15 28.90
CA LEU A 728 -33.31 -31.89 27.65
C LEU A 728 -33.56 -33.40 27.85
N GLU A 729 -33.19 -33.97 29.00
CA GLU A 729 -33.39 -35.37 29.35
C GLU A 729 -34.86 -35.75 29.41
N ASP A 730 -35.75 -34.82 29.73
CA ASP A 730 -37.22 -35.07 29.72
C ASP A 730 -37.74 -35.45 28.34
N TYR A 731 -37.00 -35.18 27.25
CA TYR A 731 -37.37 -35.44 25.89
C TYR A 731 -36.64 -36.67 25.35
N ARG A 732 -37.29 -37.81 25.28
CA ARG A 732 -36.71 -39.03 24.72
C ARG A 732 -36.32 -38.87 23.26
N ILE A 733 -35.20 -39.43 22.85
CA ILE A 733 -34.75 -39.50 21.47
C ILE A 733 -35.63 -40.54 20.75
N THR A 734 -36.20 -40.18 19.60
CA THR A 734 -37.07 -41.02 18.78
C THR A 734 -36.61 -41.02 17.32
N ASN A 735 -37.22 -41.84 16.49
CA ASN A 735 -37.06 -41.74 15.05
C ASN A 735 -37.87 -40.54 14.51
N ARG A 736 -37.31 -39.82 13.50
CA ARG A 736 -38.06 -38.78 12.80
C ARG A 736 -39.42 -39.28 12.27
N GLY A 737 -40.37 -38.35 12.08
CA GLY A 737 -41.70 -38.65 11.53
C GLY A 737 -42.71 -39.20 12.56
N GLY A 738 -42.37 -39.23 13.87
CA GLY A 738 -43.28 -39.59 14.97
C GLY A 738 -44.26 -38.47 15.37
N LYS A 739 -45.16 -38.74 16.33
CA LYS A 739 -46.20 -37.80 16.83
C LYS A 739 -45.66 -36.82 17.89
N GLY A 740 -44.43 -37.01 18.39
CA GLY A 740 -43.85 -36.23 19.47
C GLY A 740 -44.40 -36.49 20.85
N VAL A 741 -43.93 -35.79 21.87
CA VAL A 741 -44.35 -35.85 23.28
C VAL A 741 -44.80 -34.43 23.71
N LYS A 742 -45.61 -34.36 24.77
CA LYS A 742 -46.12 -33.08 25.30
C LYS A 742 -44.98 -32.26 25.88
N THR A 743 -44.82 -30.98 25.43
CA THR A 743 -43.78 -30.07 25.89
C THR A 743 -44.31 -28.93 26.76
N ILE A 744 -45.56 -28.50 26.57
CA ILE A 744 -46.25 -27.54 27.43
C ILE A 744 -47.75 -27.90 27.49
N SER A 745 -48.45 -27.58 28.58
CA SER A 745 -49.91 -27.72 28.67
C SER A 745 -50.56 -26.48 28.06
N VAL A 746 -51.03 -26.59 26.84
CA VAL A 746 -51.82 -25.55 26.15
C VAL A 746 -53.20 -25.48 26.78
N THR A 747 -53.61 -24.30 27.29
CA THR A 747 -54.86 -23.96 27.93
C THR A 747 -55.28 -22.56 27.50
N GLU A 748 -56.51 -22.13 27.79
CA GLU A 748 -56.98 -20.75 27.54
C GLU A 748 -56.07 -19.70 28.27
N LYS A 749 -55.49 -20.08 29.41
CA LYS A 749 -54.57 -19.21 30.17
C LYS A 749 -53.22 -19.02 29.50
N THR A 750 -52.67 -20.07 28.93
CA THR A 750 -51.32 -20.04 28.31
C THR A 750 -51.36 -19.60 26.86
N GLY A 751 -52.45 -19.88 26.15
CA GLY A 751 -52.48 -19.76 24.69
C GLY A 751 -51.70 -20.88 24.01
N GLU A 752 -51.61 -20.84 22.69
CA GLU A 752 -50.85 -21.78 21.85
C GLU A 752 -49.34 -21.60 22.01
N LEU A 753 -48.55 -22.61 21.65
CA LEU A 753 -47.09 -22.51 21.69
C LEU A 753 -46.62 -21.63 20.53
N VAL A 754 -45.71 -20.67 20.86
CA VAL A 754 -45.17 -19.70 19.90
C VAL A 754 -43.69 -19.93 19.62
N SER A 755 -42.92 -20.34 20.63
CA SER A 755 -41.44 -20.45 20.44
C SER A 755 -40.87 -21.61 21.26
N ILE A 756 -39.82 -22.24 20.69
CA ILE A 756 -38.96 -23.22 21.35
C ILE A 756 -37.48 -22.79 21.14
N LYS A 757 -36.64 -22.79 22.18
CA LYS A 757 -35.21 -22.49 22.13
C LYS A 757 -34.42 -23.42 23.04
N ASN A 758 -33.17 -23.72 22.71
CA ASN A 758 -32.20 -24.30 23.65
C ASN A 758 -31.47 -23.20 24.39
N VAL A 759 -31.32 -23.33 25.69
CA VAL A 759 -30.78 -22.29 26.58
C VAL A 759 -29.89 -22.90 27.65
N SER A 760 -28.94 -22.09 28.15
CA SER A 760 -28.09 -22.37 29.31
C SER A 760 -28.12 -21.19 30.31
N ASP A 761 -27.52 -21.33 31.46
CA ASP A 761 -27.47 -20.27 32.49
C ASP A 761 -26.68 -19.03 32.03
N ASP A 762 -25.76 -19.22 31.09
CA ASP A 762 -24.96 -18.12 30.49
C ASP A 762 -25.70 -17.34 29.43
N ASN A 763 -26.99 -17.61 29.21
CA ASN A 763 -27.78 -16.93 28.21
C ASN A 763 -28.75 -15.91 28.85
N ASP A 764 -28.96 -14.82 28.09
CA ASP A 764 -30.10 -13.93 28.31
C ASP A 764 -31.20 -14.17 27.26
N LEU A 765 -32.39 -13.84 27.60
CA LEU A 765 -33.55 -13.87 26.71
C LEU A 765 -34.00 -12.47 26.34
N MET A 766 -34.30 -12.30 25.07
CA MET A 766 -35.07 -11.16 24.56
C MET A 766 -36.45 -11.66 24.15
N ILE A 767 -37.49 -11.16 24.82
CA ILE A 767 -38.88 -11.46 24.50
C ILE A 767 -39.53 -10.22 23.94
N ILE A 768 -40.20 -10.31 22.81
CA ILE A 768 -40.82 -9.19 22.11
C ILE A 768 -42.27 -9.47 21.86
N ASN A 769 -43.16 -8.54 22.20
CA ASN A 769 -44.60 -8.63 21.90
C ASN A 769 -44.93 -7.95 20.55
N LYS A 770 -46.17 -8.17 20.08
CA LYS A 770 -46.64 -7.63 18.77
C LYS A 770 -46.68 -6.09 18.77
N SER A 771 -46.81 -5.43 19.92
CA SER A 771 -46.75 -3.97 20.02
C SER A 771 -45.31 -3.41 20.02
N GLY A 772 -44.25 -4.25 19.89
CA GLY A 772 -42.86 -3.84 19.79
C GLY A 772 -42.17 -3.54 21.15
N ILE A 773 -42.74 -4.00 22.27
CA ILE A 773 -42.11 -3.88 23.59
C ILE A 773 -41.23 -5.10 23.82
N ALA A 774 -39.96 -4.90 24.12
CA ALA A 774 -38.97 -5.93 24.40
C ALA A 774 -38.56 -5.92 25.90
N ILE A 775 -38.35 -7.13 26.45
CA ILE A 775 -37.71 -7.35 27.74
C ILE A 775 -36.48 -8.23 27.56
N ARG A 776 -35.38 -7.90 28.25
CA ARG A 776 -34.21 -8.76 28.41
C ARG A 776 -34.18 -9.31 29.83
N MET A 777 -33.95 -10.63 29.98
CA MET A 777 -33.89 -11.29 31.27
C MET A 777 -32.87 -12.44 31.24
N ALA A 778 -32.22 -12.71 32.37
CA ALA A 778 -31.29 -13.83 32.47
C ALA A 778 -32.05 -15.17 32.49
N VAL A 779 -31.53 -16.18 31.75
CA VAL A 779 -32.06 -17.56 31.79
C VAL A 779 -31.87 -18.18 33.15
N ALA A 780 -30.81 -17.86 33.88
CA ALA A 780 -30.53 -18.35 35.23
C ALA A 780 -31.65 -18.03 36.24
N ASP A 781 -32.43 -16.96 36.02
CA ASP A 781 -33.58 -16.61 36.84
C ASP A 781 -34.78 -17.58 36.67
N LEU A 782 -34.74 -18.43 35.67
CA LEU A 782 -35.79 -19.39 35.34
C LEU A 782 -35.46 -20.77 35.90
N ARG A 783 -36.25 -21.22 36.85
CA ARG A 783 -36.13 -22.58 37.39
C ARG A 783 -36.46 -23.65 36.35
N VAL A 784 -35.78 -24.77 36.38
CA VAL A 784 -36.07 -25.94 35.56
C VAL A 784 -37.37 -26.61 36.02
N MET A 785 -38.27 -26.92 35.10
CA MET A 785 -39.59 -27.46 35.39
C MET A 785 -39.92 -28.64 34.46
N GLY A 786 -40.67 -29.62 34.92
CA GLY A 786 -41.07 -30.75 34.14
C GLY A 786 -41.84 -30.39 32.84
N ARG A 787 -41.61 -31.12 31.75
CA ARG A 787 -42.05 -30.79 30.37
C ARG A 787 -43.59 -30.67 30.20
N ALA A 788 -44.41 -31.29 31.03
CA ALA A 788 -45.86 -31.30 30.90
C ALA A 788 -46.59 -30.18 31.69
N THR A 789 -45.87 -29.30 32.38
CA THR A 789 -46.44 -28.19 33.18
C THR A 789 -46.88 -27.00 32.31
N GLN A 790 -47.65 -26.06 32.89
CA GLN A 790 -48.08 -24.82 32.22
C GLN A 790 -47.02 -23.73 32.15
N GLY A 791 -45.92 -23.82 32.93
CA GLY A 791 -44.91 -22.81 33.01
C GLY A 791 -45.24 -21.65 33.97
N VAL A 792 -44.40 -20.60 33.97
CA VAL A 792 -44.52 -19.38 34.75
C VAL A 792 -44.71 -18.18 33.81
N LYS A 793 -45.19 -17.06 34.33
CA LYS A 793 -45.38 -15.85 33.55
C LYS A 793 -44.01 -15.19 33.39
N LEU A 794 -43.56 -15.01 32.17
CA LEU A 794 -42.25 -14.39 31.81
C LEU A 794 -42.39 -12.88 31.63
N ILE A 795 -43.46 -12.40 31.03
CA ILE A 795 -43.72 -10.99 30.77
C ILE A 795 -45.19 -10.66 31.07
N ASN A 796 -45.42 -9.45 31.57
CA ASN A 796 -46.76 -8.92 31.77
C ASN A 796 -47.24 -8.21 30.51
N LEU A 797 -48.13 -8.84 29.76
CA LEU A 797 -48.74 -8.26 28.59
C LEU A 797 -49.92 -7.34 28.99
N LYS A 798 -50.05 -6.20 28.32
CA LYS A 798 -51.15 -5.25 28.51
C LYS A 798 -52.24 -5.46 27.43
N GLY A 799 -53.51 -5.50 27.86
CA GLY A 799 -54.66 -5.66 26.93
C GLY A 799 -54.62 -7.04 26.21
N ASN A 800 -54.97 -7.06 24.93
CA ASN A 800 -55.00 -8.25 24.08
C ASN A 800 -53.66 -8.48 23.33
N ASP A 801 -52.54 -8.02 23.87
CA ASP A 801 -51.24 -8.19 23.24
C ASP A 801 -50.73 -9.65 23.38
N SER A 802 -49.90 -10.09 22.46
CA SER A 802 -49.36 -11.43 22.43
C SER A 802 -47.86 -11.43 22.08
N ILE A 803 -47.17 -12.52 22.41
CA ILE A 803 -45.73 -12.65 22.08
C ILE A 803 -45.56 -12.78 20.58
N ALA A 804 -44.63 -11.96 20.01
CA ALA A 804 -44.27 -11.99 18.61
C ALA A 804 -43.01 -12.85 18.35
N ALA A 805 -41.94 -12.63 19.14
CA ALA A 805 -40.68 -13.31 18.96
C ALA A 805 -39.94 -13.53 20.29
N VAL A 806 -39.07 -14.57 20.31
CA VAL A 806 -38.16 -14.88 21.41
C VAL A 806 -36.78 -15.17 20.85
N ALA A 807 -35.77 -14.45 21.31
CA ALA A 807 -34.40 -14.65 20.91
C ALA A 807 -33.50 -14.94 22.11
N LYS A 808 -32.42 -15.69 21.87
CA LYS A 808 -31.36 -16.01 22.83
C LYS A 808 -30.20 -15.06 22.63
N VAL A 809 -29.64 -14.48 23.70
CA VAL A 809 -28.51 -13.58 23.71
C VAL A 809 -27.43 -14.14 24.65
N MET A 810 -26.15 -14.00 24.30
CA MET A 810 -25.05 -14.32 25.20
C MET A 810 -24.89 -13.24 26.27
N LYS A 811 -24.51 -13.58 27.51
CA LYS A 811 -24.09 -12.61 28.52
C LYS A 811 -22.77 -11.93 28.09
N ASP A 812 -22.63 -10.63 28.35
CA ASP A 812 -21.37 -9.90 28.15
C ASP A 812 -20.46 -10.16 29.37
N GLU A 813 -19.22 -10.61 29.14
CA GLU A 813 -18.24 -10.96 30.18
C GLU A 813 -17.74 -9.73 30.96
N GLU A 814 -18.01 -8.50 30.53
CA GLU A 814 -17.55 -7.28 31.20
C GLU A 814 -18.40 -6.85 32.45
N GLU A 815 -19.55 -7.49 32.74
CA GLU A 815 -20.37 -7.16 33.91
C GLU A 815 -20.01 -7.95 35.18
N GLU A 816 -19.08 -8.92 35.15
CA GLU A 816 -18.66 -9.69 36.34
C GLU A 816 -17.60 -8.99 37.22
N ILE A 817 -17.02 -7.86 36.81
CA ILE A 817 -15.92 -7.19 37.57
C ILE A 817 -16.40 -6.11 38.56
N ILE A 818 -17.72 -5.83 38.70
CA ILE A 818 -18.21 -4.72 39.56
C ILE A 818 -19.00 -5.21 40.79
N THR A 819 -19.09 -6.50 41.09
CA THR A 819 -19.88 -7.01 42.25
C THR A 819 -19.08 -7.70 43.35
N GLU A 820 -17.77 -7.59 43.39
CA GLU A 820 -16.97 -7.93 44.58
C GLU A 820 -16.22 -6.67 45.02
N ASP A 821 -16.79 -5.89 45.93
CA ASP A 821 -16.25 -5.17 47.06
C ASP A 821 -17.17 -4.06 47.52
N VAL A 822 -18.24 -4.45 48.22
CA VAL A 822 -18.80 -3.58 49.26
C VAL A 822 -19.01 -4.44 50.50
N ASP A 823 -17.92 -4.66 51.22
CA ASP A 823 -18.02 -5.17 52.58
C ASP A 823 -18.23 -4.00 53.56
N THR A 824 -19.33 -4.09 54.24
CA THR A 824 -19.78 -3.19 55.27
C THR A 824 -18.82 -3.16 56.47
N THR A 825 -18.19 -2.02 56.73
CA THR A 825 -17.72 -1.68 58.06
C THR A 825 -18.43 -0.43 58.57
N THR A 826 -19.18 -0.61 59.65
CA THR A 826 -19.85 0.38 60.48
C THR A 826 -18.88 1.45 60.98
N PRO A 827 -19.33 2.71 61.18
CA PRO A 827 -18.51 3.77 61.74
C PRO A 827 -18.49 3.70 63.26
N ASN A 828 -17.26 3.79 63.84
CA ASN A 828 -17.10 4.21 65.22
C ASN A 828 -16.88 5.72 65.28
N GLU A 829 -17.70 6.34 66.14
CA GLU A 829 -17.56 7.70 66.65
C GLU A 829 -16.19 7.90 67.31
N ASP A 830 -15.44 8.94 66.95
CA ASP A 830 -14.90 9.86 67.93
C ASP A 830 -14.39 11.14 67.20
N GLY A 831 -14.90 12.27 67.74
CA GLY A 831 -14.58 13.57 67.24
C GLY A 831 -13.18 14.06 67.62
N THR A 832 -12.61 14.88 66.79
CA THR A 832 -11.92 16.11 67.22
C THR A 832 -11.72 17.03 66.01
N THR A 833 -12.32 18.16 66.06
CA THR A 833 -12.07 19.39 65.33
C THR A 833 -10.65 19.91 65.56
N LEU A 834 -9.97 20.37 64.51
CA LEU A 834 -9.09 21.53 64.61
C LEU A 834 -9.03 22.24 63.24
N ASP A 835 -9.40 23.45 63.30
CA ASP A 835 -9.36 24.55 62.35
C ASP A 835 -7.93 24.95 61.93
N VAL A 836 -7.92 25.76 60.89
CA VAL A 836 -7.03 26.91 60.60
C VAL A 836 -5.93 26.77 59.59
N ASN A 837 -6.07 27.36 58.53
CA ASN A 837 -5.62 28.61 57.92
C ASN A 837 -4.99 28.52 56.52
N GLU A 838 -5.54 29.36 55.69
CA GLU A 838 -4.95 30.10 54.57
C GLU A 838 -3.46 30.42 54.65
N ASN A 839 -2.74 30.37 53.59
CA ASN A 839 -2.20 31.55 52.88
C ASN A 839 -1.21 31.14 51.81
N GLU A 840 -1.43 31.76 50.62
CA GLU A 840 -0.50 32.46 49.74
C GLU A 840 0.95 31.90 49.53
N ASN A 841 1.23 31.42 48.35
CA ASN A 841 2.01 32.21 47.34
C ASN A 841 2.06 31.46 46.01
#